data_f90f703a3db326cbc9a0c80748d624e8
#
_entry.id   f90f703a3db326cbc9a0c80748d624e8
#
_cell.length_a   1.000
_cell.length_b   1.000
_cell.length_c   1.000
_cell.angle_alpha   90.00
_cell.angle_beta   90.00
_cell.angle_gamma   90.00
#
_symmetry.space_group_name_H-M   'P 1'
#
loop_
_entity.id
_entity.type
_entity.pdbx_description
1 polymer ?
#
loop_
_entity_poly.entity_id
_entity_poly.type
_entity_poly.pdbx_seq_one_letter_code
_entity_poly.pdbx_strand_id
1 'polypeptide(L)'
;MKIKILTTLIGLLFALNGMASERKLFDDHWRFALQDSATMSSPNFNDNAWRRLSLPHDWAIEGDFQATNPSGATGGALPGGIAWYRKHFDVPAFDRNKHYFIDFDGVYMNASVYLNGHLLGTRPYGFISYRYEMTPYLKAKDNVIAVRVDNSEQPNCRWYSGCGIYRHVYLVSSNTLHVAHWGTFVTATTDGKVSAEIKVDNQSQRREVVTLRNTILDSSKKVVSTTTDKQTIQPDVQATFNVNMLVNGPKLWSIEQPNLYVLRTEVMRGNRVVDTYETTFGFRSFHFDAQTGFWLNGKNMKINGVCNHHDLGCLGAAVHRDAIYRQLKMLKDMGCNAIRCSHNPPAPELLELCDSMGFIVMDESFDMWHRKKTKYDYSRYFDAWFERDLSDMVKRDRNHPSILIWSIGNEVLEQWNSADADQLTPEQANLILNAGHAITHDSTDNGTLNVNSQLTKRMVDIVKQLDPTRPVTAGCNEPSPDNLLFKSNALDLIGYNYHIENIKDVPKNFPNKPFIMTESVSALQTTGYYMMPSDSVRRAPQEWWMPYTNPSFMCSAYDNMHAAWSSTHESTWDVVKNNDFVGGQFIWTGWDYLGEPTPYGFPARSSYFGIIDLAGFPKDVYYMYQSEWTQKPVLHLFPHWNWLDGQQIDMWCYFNQADAVELFINGISQGIQHKKPHEYHVKWRVNYEPGTVMVVAHKQGKVVRQTEISTAGAPDHIRLRAENSTCKPGGLAFIEAEVVDKDGRRCPWADNQLYFETEGNGEIVGVDNGSQFSMERFKANQRKAFFGRCLVVVKMDSPASKLKLKARGIDLKADTITIESSK
;
A
#
# COMPACT_ATOMS: atom_id res chain seq x y z
N MET A 1 45.05 43.14 -4.49
CA MET A 1 45.61 41.78 -4.71
C MET A 1 45.17 40.75 -3.62
N LYS A 2 43.90 40.77 -3.19
CA LYS A 2 43.34 39.83 -2.15
C LYS A 2 42.06 39.10 -2.56
N ILE A 3 41.63 39.21 -3.81
CA ILE A 3 40.35 38.60 -4.26
C ILE A 3 40.56 37.36 -5.18
N LYS A 4 41.78 37.07 -5.64
CA LYS A 4 42.05 35.92 -6.53
C LYS A 4 42.40 34.60 -5.84
N ILE A 5 42.52 34.55 -4.49
CA ILE A 5 42.91 33.33 -3.76
C ILE A 5 41.65 32.58 -3.25
N LEU A 6 40.48 33.23 -3.14
CA LEU A 6 39.28 32.59 -2.60
C LEU A 6 38.49 31.75 -3.63
N THR A 7 38.65 32.05 -4.94
CA THR A 7 37.98 31.32 -6.01
C THR A 7 38.69 29.98 -6.37
N THR A 8 39.94 29.81 -6.03
CA THR A 8 40.71 28.60 -6.32
C THR A 8 40.49 27.52 -5.22
N LEU A 9 40.16 27.88 -3.98
CA LEU A 9 39.86 26.93 -2.92
C LEU A 9 38.45 26.33 -3.00
N ILE A 10 37.47 27.07 -3.56
CA ILE A 10 36.10 26.55 -3.75
C ILE A 10 36.06 25.56 -4.95
N GLY A 11 36.91 25.79 -5.96
CA GLY A 11 37.04 24.86 -7.08
C GLY A 11 37.70 23.52 -6.74
N LEU A 12 38.59 23.47 -5.69
CA LEU A 12 39.20 22.21 -5.26
C LEU A 12 38.31 21.35 -4.35
N LEU A 13 37.30 21.94 -3.68
CA LEU A 13 36.33 21.17 -2.88
C LEU A 13 35.27 20.45 -3.74
N PHE A 14 35.01 20.94 -4.95
CA PHE A 14 34.08 20.27 -5.90
C PHE A 14 34.76 19.17 -6.73
N ALA A 15 36.08 19.15 -6.86
CA ALA A 15 36.81 18.15 -7.64
C ALA A 15 37.07 16.84 -6.84
N LEU A 16 36.79 16.79 -5.53
CA LEU A 16 36.97 15.60 -4.68
C LEU A 16 35.69 14.75 -4.53
N ASN A 17 34.54 15.23 -5.01
CA ASN A 17 33.26 14.51 -4.92
C ASN A 17 32.97 13.54 -6.09
N GLY A 18 33.87 13.36 -7.04
CA GLY A 18 33.67 12.53 -8.23
C GLY A 18 33.92 11.04 -8.07
N MET A 19 34.02 10.50 -6.83
CA MET A 19 34.58 9.16 -6.64
C MET A 19 33.74 8.18 -5.80
N ALA A 20 32.69 8.62 -5.14
CA ALA A 20 31.79 7.71 -4.43
C ALA A 20 30.79 7.05 -5.39
N SER A 21 30.19 5.94 -4.97
CA SER A 21 29.06 5.34 -5.66
C SER A 21 27.90 6.34 -5.73
N GLU A 22 27.20 6.38 -6.88
CA GLU A 22 26.08 7.28 -7.10
C GLU A 22 24.86 6.48 -7.54
N ARG A 23 23.70 6.72 -6.91
CA ARG A 23 22.39 6.22 -7.33
C ARG A 23 21.53 7.40 -7.77
N LYS A 24 21.25 7.47 -9.07
CA LYS A 24 20.62 8.61 -9.70
C LYS A 24 19.28 8.23 -10.30
N LEU A 25 18.25 9.02 -10.02
CA LEU A 25 16.91 8.83 -10.63
C LEU A 25 17.02 8.88 -12.15
N PHE A 26 16.38 7.94 -12.83
CA PHE A 26 16.49 7.75 -14.26
C PHE A 26 15.14 7.79 -15.00
N ASP A 27 14.14 8.40 -14.40
CA ASP A 27 12.73 8.37 -14.80
C ASP A 27 12.38 9.24 -16.01
N ASP A 28 13.16 10.29 -16.28
CA ASP A 28 12.79 11.27 -17.32
C ASP A 28 13.10 10.81 -18.75
N HIS A 29 12.39 11.37 -19.71
CA HIS A 29 12.68 11.27 -21.16
C HIS A 29 12.60 9.85 -21.72
N TRP A 30 11.71 8.98 -21.20
CA TRP A 30 11.41 7.72 -21.84
C TRP A 30 10.48 7.88 -23.03
N ARG A 31 10.60 6.97 -24.00
CA ARG A 31 9.71 6.81 -25.14
C ARG A 31 8.91 5.53 -24.95
N PHE A 32 7.62 5.59 -25.23
CA PHE A 32 6.67 4.51 -24.97
C PHE A 32 5.86 4.19 -26.23
N ALA A 33 5.64 2.89 -26.46
CA ALA A 33 4.69 2.40 -27.46
C ALA A 33 4.00 1.12 -27.01
N LEU A 34 2.67 1.08 -27.14
CA LEU A 34 1.84 -0.09 -26.87
C LEU A 34 1.77 -0.95 -28.15
N GLN A 35 2.82 -1.67 -28.42
CA GLN A 35 3.01 -2.55 -29.56
C GLN A 35 4.16 -3.51 -29.29
N ASP A 36 4.30 -4.58 -30.08
CA ASP A 36 5.38 -5.56 -29.92
C ASP A 36 6.07 -5.90 -31.24
N SER A 37 7.39 -5.85 -31.24
CA SER A 37 8.26 -6.40 -32.28
C SER A 37 9.65 -6.66 -31.70
N ALA A 38 10.25 -7.78 -32.04
CA ALA A 38 11.62 -8.13 -31.66
C ALA A 38 12.67 -7.09 -32.10
N THR A 39 12.39 -6.34 -33.17
CA THR A 39 13.29 -5.29 -33.70
C THR A 39 13.40 -4.09 -32.75
N MET A 40 12.47 -3.91 -31.83
CA MET A 40 12.45 -2.78 -30.86
C MET A 40 13.55 -2.86 -29.81
N SER A 41 14.20 -4.01 -29.65
CA SER A 41 15.40 -4.16 -28.82
C SER A 41 16.65 -3.56 -29.47
N SER A 42 16.66 -3.41 -30.81
CA SER A 42 17.82 -2.89 -31.56
C SER A 42 18.08 -1.41 -31.24
N PRO A 43 19.35 -1.01 -31.05
CA PRO A 43 19.69 0.40 -30.84
C PRO A 43 19.36 1.27 -32.06
N ASN A 44 19.33 0.67 -33.25
CA ASN A 44 19.06 1.38 -34.52
C ASN A 44 17.56 1.49 -34.85
N PHE A 45 16.67 0.94 -34.02
CA PHE A 45 15.22 1.06 -34.21
C PHE A 45 14.79 2.53 -34.13
N ASN A 46 13.98 2.97 -35.10
CA ASN A 46 13.48 4.35 -35.14
C ASN A 46 12.24 4.50 -34.22
N ASP A 47 12.44 5.09 -33.06
CA ASP A 47 11.41 5.37 -32.06
C ASP A 47 11.03 6.87 -31.96
N ASN A 48 11.34 7.68 -32.97
CA ASN A 48 11.09 9.12 -32.96
C ASN A 48 9.59 9.48 -32.85
N ALA A 49 8.72 8.63 -33.41
CA ALA A 49 7.27 8.80 -33.36
C ALA A 49 6.64 8.32 -32.05
N TRP A 50 7.41 7.71 -31.15
CA TRP A 50 6.88 7.20 -29.89
C TRP A 50 6.53 8.33 -28.92
N ARG A 51 5.49 8.09 -28.10
CA ARG A 51 5.09 9.01 -27.04
C ARG A 51 6.23 9.21 -26.04
N ARG A 52 6.52 10.46 -25.70
CA ARG A 52 7.49 10.80 -24.63
C ARG A 52 6.76 10.90 -23.31
N LEU A 53 7.36 10.32 -22.26
CA LEU A 53 6.83 10.36 -20.92
C LEU A 53 7.95 10.25 -19.87
N SER A 54 7.60 10.51 -18.61
CA SER A 54 8.41 10.22 -17.43
C SER A 54 7.80 9.07 -16.67
N LEU A 55 8.63 8.31 -15.96
CA LEU A 55 8.21 7.24 -15.03
C LEU A 55 7.90 7.85 -13.64
N PRO A 56 7.17 7.14 -12.80
CA PRO A 56 6.45 5.88 -13.01
C PRO A 56 5.28 6.01 -13.98
N HIS A 57 4.98 4.94 -14.72
CA HIS A 57 3.93 4.93 -15.73
C HIS A 57 3.14 3.62 -15.74
N ASP A 58 1.82 3.75 -15.78
CA ASP A 58 0.85 2.66 -15.89
C ASP A 58 -0.08 2.94 -17.07
N TRP A 59 0.08 2.19 -18.17
CA TRP A 59 -0.75 2.45 -19.37
C TRP A 59 -2.18 1.92 -19.25
N ALA A 60 -2.43 0.94 -18.36
CA ALA A 60 -3.77 0.35 -18.26
C ALA A 60 -4.78 1.37 -17.72
N ILE A 61 -4.38 2.23 -16.76
CA ILE A 61 -5.27 3.24 -16.17
C ILE A 61 -5.68 4.35 -17.16
N GLU A 62 -5.00 4.44 -18.30
CA GLU A 62 -5.33 5.39 -19.36
C GLU A 62 -6.44 4.88 -20.29
N GLY A 63 -6.76 3.58 -20.20
CA GLY A 63 -7.71 2.89 -21.08
C GLY A 63 -9.16 3.01 -20.64
N ASP A 64 -10.02 2.41 -21.47
CA ASP A 64 -11.45 2.29 -21.22
C ASP A 64 -11.78 1.05 -20.41
N PHE A 65 -12.76 1.17 -19.52
CA PHE A 65 -13.36 0.03 -18.86
C PHE A 65 -14.26 -0.73 -19.81
N GLN A 66 -13.98 -2.01 -20.04
CA GLN A 66 -14.75 -2.84 -20.95
C GLN A 66 -14.84 -4.27 -20.43
N ALA A 67 -16.03 -4.88 -20.56
CA ALA A 67 -16.25 -6.28 -20.20
C ALA A 67 -15.34 -7.25 -20.98
N THR A 68 -14.89 -6.85 -22.16
CA THR A 68 -14.06 -7.65 -23.08
C THR A 68 -12.56 -7.54 -22.77
N ASN A 69 -12.15 -6.65 -21.87
CA ASN A 69 -10.74 -6.57 -21.46
C ASN A 69 -10.33 -7.86 -20.75
N PRO A 70 -9.13 -8.40 -21.03
CA PRO A 70 -8.71 -9.72 -20.51
C PRO A 70 -8.54 -9.78 -19.01
N SER A 71 -8.40 -8.64 -18.32
CA SER A 71 -8.35 -8.54 -16.86
C SER A 71 -9.68 -8.93 -16.19
N GLY A 72 -10.82 -8.81 -16.92
CA GLY A 72 -12.15 -8.99 -16.36
C GLY A 72 -12.48 -7.99 -15.25
N ALA A 73 -13.66 -8.08 -14.68
CA ALA A 73 -14.10 -7.22 -13.56
C ALA A 73 -13.18 -7.38 -12.33
N THR A 74 -12.74 -8.60 -12.06
CA THR A 74 -11.82 -8.94 -10.94
C THR A 74 -10.47 -8.22 -11.05
N GLY A 75 -9.97 -8.00 -12.25
CA GLY A 75 -8.76 -7.21 -12.51
C GLY A 75 -9.03 -5.73 -12.85
N GLY A 76 -10.25 -5.23 -12.60
CA GLY A 76 -10.62 -3.83 -12.81
C GLY A 76 -11.15 -3.51 -14.22
N ALA A 77 -11.37 -4.50 -15.08
CA ALA A 77 -11.90 -4.36 -16.45
C ALA A 77 -11.11 -3.36 -17.33
N LEU A 78 -9.81 -3.21 -17.08
CA LEU A 78 -8.88 -2.34 -17.82
C LEU A 78 -8.01 -3.14 -18.78
N PRO A 79 -7.45 -2.50 -19.84
CA PRO A 79 -6.67 -3.20 -20.84
C PRO A 79 -5.34 -3.73 -20.32
N GLY A 80 -4.86 -4.82 -20.92
CA GLY A 80 -3.50 -5.33 -20.78
C GLY A 80 -2.65 -5.04 -22.00
N GLY A 81 -1.81 -6.02 -22.41
CA GLY A 81 -1.05 -5.96 -23.66
C GLY A 81 0.45 -6.02 -23.46
N ILE A 82 1.18 -5.77 -24.57
CA ILE A 82 2.64 -5.71 -24.59
C ILE A 82 3.08 -4.32 -24.98
N ALA A 83 4.00 -3.76 -24.21
CA ALA A 83 4.55 -2.44 -24.49
C ALA A 83 6.07 -2.44 -24.45
N TRP A 84 6.63 -1.44 -25.12
CA TRP A 84 8.05 -1.16 -25.06
C TRP A 84 8.30 0.25 -24.55
N TYR A 85 9.31 0.35 -23.68
CA TYR A 85 9.90 1.59 -23.21
C TYR A 85 11.32 1.70 -23.75
N ARG A 86 11.72 2.86 -24.25
CA ARG A 86 13.07 3.10 -24.74
C ARG A 86 13.58 4.44 -24.23
N LYS A 87 14.87 4.50 -23.91
CA LYS A 87 15.53 5.75 -23.53
C LYS A 87 16.91 5.82 -24.13
N HIS A 88 17.18 6.95 -24.80
CA HIS A 88 18.48 7.32 -25.32
C HIS A 88 19.22 8.16 -24.29
N PHE A 89 20.48 7.83 -24.00
CA PHE A 89 21.22 8.53 -22.95
C PHE A 89 22.73 8.45 -23.14
N ASP A 90 23.40 9.46 -22.56
CA ASP A 90 24.85 9.51 -22.41
C ASP A 90 25.23 9.33 -20.94
N VAL A 91 26.47 8.92 -20.70
CA VAL A 91 27.06 8.86 -19.37
C VAL A 91 28.23 9.87 -19.34
N PRO A 92 27.98 11.14 -18.97
CA PRO A 92 28.96 12.22 -19.14
C PRO A 92 30.28 12.00 -18.36
N ALA A 93 30.19 11.32 -17.21
CA ALA A 93 31.36 10.99 -16.36
C ALA A 93 31.68 9.49 -16.45
N PHE A 94 31.61 8.90 -17.65
CA PHE A 94 31.91 7.48 -17.86
C PHE A 94 33.36 7.16 -17.47
N ASP A 95 33.50 6.26 -16.53
CA ASP A 95 34.78 5.76 -16.02
C ASP A 95 34.85 4.24 -16.20
N ARG A 96 35.81 3.75 -16.99
CA ARG A 96 36.02 2.32 -17.27
C ARG A 96 36.42 1.51 -16.03
N ASN A 97 36.82 2.19 -14.94
CA ASN A 97 37.18 1.57 -13.67
C ASN A 97 35.98 1.48 -12.72
N LYS A 98 34.77 1.88 -13.13
CA LYS A 98 33.54 1.75 -12.38
C LYS A 98 32.65 0.66 -12.97
N HIS A 99 31.79 0.12 -12.11
CA HIS A 99 30.67 -0.72 -12.49
C HIS A 99 29.39 0.12 -12.59
N TYR A 100 28.57 -0.18 -13.56
CA TYR A 100 27.31 0.51 -13.83
C TYR A 100 26.17 -0.49 -13.79
N PHE A 101 25.11 -0.11 -13.08
CA PHE A 101 23.92 -0.93 -12.92
C PHE A 101 22.66 -0.12 -13.24
N ILE A 102 21.59 -0.81 -13.59
CA ILE A 102 20.24 -0.28 -13.66
C ILE A 102 19.38 -0.98 -12.64
N ASP A 103 18.72 -0.19 -11.78
CA ASP A 103 17.76 -0.67 -10.77
C ASP A 103 16.37 -0.36 -11.22
N PHE A 104 15.49 -1.36 -11.17
CA PHE A 104 14.05 -1.20 -11.32
C PHE A 104 13.38 -1.54 -9.99
N ASP A 105 12.58 -0.62 -9.45
CA ASP A 105 11.84 -0.88 -8.21
C ASP A 105 10.57 -1.73 -8.45
N GLY A 106 10.07 -1.78 -9.69
CA GLY A 106 8.99 -2.67 -10.11
C GLY A 106 8.52 -2.41 -11.54
N VAL A 107 8.31 -3.50 -12.29
CA VAL A 107 7.80 -3.48 -13.67
C VAL A 107 6.77 -4.59 -13.82
N TYR A 108 5.51 -4.28 -14.09
CA TYR A 108 4.46 -5.28 -14.19
C TYR A 108 4.08 -5.55 -15.64
N MET A 109 4.38 -6.76 -16.18
CA MET A 109 5.19 -7.87 -15.68
C MET A 109 6.06 -8.44 -16.80
N ASN A 110 6.75 -9.57 -16.55
CA ASN A 110 7.60 -10.25 -17.54
C ASN A 110 8.55 -9.28 -18.26
N ALA A 111 9.24 -8.44 -17.46
CA ALA A 111 10.10 -7.38 -17.99
C ALA A 111 11.41 -7.93 -18.55
N SER A 112 11.63 -7.75 -19.87
CA SER A 112 12.90 -8.05 -20.53
C SER A 112 13.65 -6.75 -20.79
N VAL A 113 14.85 -6.62 -20.25
CA VAL A 113 15.66 -5.40 -20.31
C VAL A 113 16.84 -5.59 -21.25
N TYR A 114 17.02 -4.66 -22.18
CA TYR A 114 18.09 -4.66 -23.17
C TYR A 114 18.91 -3.37 -23.07
N LEU A 115 20.22 -3.49 -23.20
CA LEU A 115 21.13 -2.34 -23.35
C LEU A 115 21.89 -2.48 -24.67
N ASN A 116 21.78 -1.48 -25.53
CA ASN A 116 22.45 -1.45 -26.84
C ASN A 116 22.19 -2.72 -27.68
N GLY A 117 20.98 -3.33 -27.54
CA GLY A 117 20.57 -4.55 -28.23
C GLY A 117 20.93 -5.86 -27.49
N HIS A 118 21.68 -5.80 -26.40
CA HIS A 118 22.03 -6.96 -25.59
C HIS A 118 21.02 -7.18 -24.47
N LEU A 119 20.45 -8.37 -24.36
CA LEU A 119 19.55 -8.74 -23.25
C LEU A 119 20.35 -8.79 -21.93
N LEU A 120 19.97 -7.96 -20.96
CA LEU A 120 20.53 -8.01 -19.60
C LEU A 120 19.85 -9.07 -18.74
N GLY A 121 18.56 -9.27 -18.93
CA GLY A 121 17.78 -10.30 -18.24
C GLY A 121 16.28 -10.10 -18.37
N THR A 122 15.54 -11.10 -17.87
CA THR A 122 14.07 -11.05 -17.79
C THR A 122 13.66 -11.31 -16.34
N ARG A 123 12.74 -10.49 -15.78
CA ARG A 123 12.13 -10.70 -14.47
C ARG A 123 10.63 -10.89 -14.62
N PRO A 124 10.08 -12.07 -14.26
CA PRO A 124 8.66 -12.34 -14.41
C PRO A 124 7.81 -11.71 -13.31
N TYR A 125 8.27 -11.69 -12.04
CA TYR A 125 7.53 -11.16 -10.89
C TYR A 125 7.53 -9.64 -10.90
N GLY A 126 6.36 -9.04 -11.09
CA GLY A 126 6.24 -7.60 -11.32
C GLY A 126 6.33 -6.72 -10.07
N PHE A 127 6.28 -7.30 -8.87
CA PHE A 127 6.19 -6.56 -7.60
C PHE A 127 7.52 -6.39 -6.87
N ILE A 128 8.60 -7.01 -7.37
CA ILE A 128 9.91 -7.00 -6.70
C ILE A 128 10.89 -6.05 -7.39
N SER A 129 11.76 -5.42 -6.59
CA SER A 129 12.89 -4.65 -7.10
C SER A 129 14.01 -5.57 -7.58
N TYR A 130 14.69 -5.18 -8.65
CA TYR A 130 15.81 -5.96 -9.22
C TYR A 130 16.85 -5.08 -9.89
N ARG A 131 18.05 -5.61 -10.03
CA ARG A 131 19.23 -4.93 -10.60
C ARG A 131 19.82 -5.75 -11.75
N TYR A 132 20.24 -5.06 -12.82
CA TYR A 132 21.09 -5.63 -13.86
C TYR A 132 22.39 -4.85 -14.01
N GLU A 133 23.50 -5.57 -14.24
CA GLU A 133 24.78 -4.94 -14.58
C GLU A 133 24.80 -4.49 -16.04
N MET A 134 25.21 -3.26 -16.28
CA MET A 134 25.29 -2.64 -17.59
C MET A 134 26.73 -2.54 -18.12
N THR A 135 27.72 -2.66 -17.24
CA THR A 135 29.15 -2.40 -17.53
C THR A 135 29.66 -3.03 -18.82
N PRO A 136 29.35 -4.31 -19.15
CA PRO A 136 29.89 -4.97 -20.34
C PRO A 136 29.43 -4.34 -21.68
N TYR A 137 28.26 -3.67 -21.69
CA TYR A 137 27.62 -3.16 -22.91
C TYR A 137 27.47 -1.64 -22.93
N LEU A 138 27.82 -0.95 -21.81
CA LEU A 138 27.66 0.48 -21.66
C LEU A 138 28.77 1.24 -22.38
N LYS A 139 28.40 2.34 -23.03
CA LYS A 139 29.28 3.28 -23.72
C LYS A 139 29.22 4.66 -23.04
N ALA A 140 30.20 5.52 -23.30
CA ALA A 140 30.17 6.89 -22.83
C ALA A 140 29.03 7.71 -23.49
N LYS A 141 28.67 7.40 -24.73
CA LYS A 141 27.63 8.11 -25.51
C LYS A 141 26.80 7.14 -26.31
N ASP A 142 25.64 7.64 -26.75
CA ASP A 142 24.74 6.99 -27.70
C ASP A 142 24.28 5.60 -27.19
N ASN A 143 23.93 5.53 -25.89
CA ASN A 143 23.33 4.33 -25.34
C ASN A 143 21.82 4.31 -25.54
N VAL A 144 21.29 3.12 -25.75
CA VAL A 144 19.86 2.85 -25.80
C VAL A 144 19.53 1.75 -24.82
N ILE A 145 18.73 2.06 -23.81
CA ILE A 145 18.07 1.04 -22.99
C ILE A 145 16.66 0.82 -23.53
N ALA A 146 16.26 -0.45 -23.65
CA ALA A 146 14.93 -0.84 -24.09
C ALA A 146 14.35 -1.86 -23.11
N VAL A 147 13.09 -1.71 -22.74
CA VAL A 147 12.37 -2.60 -21.82
C VAL A 147 11.08 -3.06 -22.47
N ARG A 148 10.97 -4.38 -22.69
CA ARG A 148 9.72 -5.02 -23.12
C ARG A 148 8.96 -5.44 -21.87
N VAL A 149 7.72 -5.02 -21.78
CA VAL A 149 6.82 -5.35 -20.67
C VAL A 149 5.63 -6.12 -21.24
N ASP A 150 5.41 -7.33 -20.75
CA ASP A 150 4.36 -8.22 -21.27
C ASP A 150 3.34 -8.57 -20.16
N ASN A 151 2.22 -7.86 -20.19
CA ASN A 151 1.03 -8.13 -19.38
C ASN A 151 -0.19 -8.46 -20.28
N SER A 152 0.05 -9.24 -21.34
CA SER A 152 -0.99 -9.66 -22.29
C SER A 152 -1.81 -10.84 -21.81
N GLU A 153 -1.21 -11.75 -21.02
CA GLU A 153 -1.88 -12.92 -20.48
C GLU A 153 -2.55 -12.57 -19.15
N GLN A 154 -3.90 -12.49 -19.16
CA GLN A 154 -4.74 -12.15 -17.99
C GLN A 154 -5.98 -13.05 -17.94
N PRO A 155 -6.63 -13.22 -16.78
CA PRO A 155 -6.28 -12.66 -15.47
C PRO A 155 -5.03 -13.32 -14.88
N ASN A 156 -4.17 -12.50 -14.27
CA ASN A 156 -2.95 -12.97 -13.60
C ASN A 156 -2.81 -12.48 -12.14
N CYS A 157 -3.79 -11.71 -11.68
CA CYS A 157 -4.03 -11.35 -10.29
C CYS A 157 -5.54 -11.31 -10.02
N ARG A 158 -5.93 -11.32 -8.74
CA ARG A 158 -7.32 -11.17 -8.32
C ARG A 158 -7.74 -9.70 -8.11
N TRP A 159 -6.80 -8.76 -8.34
CA TRP A 159 -7.00 -7.32 -8.22
C TRP A 159 -6.29 -6.61 -9.38
N TYR A 160 -6.46 -5.31 -9.48
CA TYR A 160 -5.77 -4.50 -10.48
C TYR A 160 -4.29 -4.38 -10.16
N SER A 161 -3.44 -4.86 -11.04
CA SER A 161 -1.98 -4.84 -10.89
C SER A 161 -1.30 -3.69 -11.64
N GLY A 162 -2.01 -3.03 -12.56
CA GLY A 162 -1.43 -2.06 -13.49
C GLY A 162 -0.60 -2.70 -14.59
N CYS A 163 0.01 -1.86 -15.42
CA CYS A 163 0.84 -2.29 -16.56
C CYS A 163 1.98 -1.29 -16.81
N GLY A 164 3.22 -1.75 -16.83
CA GLY A 164 4.33 -0.90 -17.21
C GLY A 164 5.46 -0.80 -16.20
N ILE A 165 6.34 0.18 -16.41
CA ILE A 165 7.36 0.56 -15.42
C ILE A 165 6.67 1.47 -14.42
N TYR A 166 5.99 0.86 -13.45
CA TYR A 166 5.08 1.56 -12.55
C TYR A 166 5.72 2.02 -11.23
N ARG A 167 7.02 1.70 -11.04
CA ARG A 167 7.89 2.20 -9.96
C ARG A 167 9.12 2.86 -10.54
N HIS A 168 9.94 3.47 -9.69
CA HIS A 168 11.11 4.22 -10.11
C HIS A 168 12.22 3.38 -10.73
N VAL A 169 13.04 4.03 -11.57
CA VAL A 169 14.24 3.45 -12.19
C VAL A 169 15.45 4.30 -11.81
N TYR A 170 16.58 3.65 -11.53
CA TYR A 170 17.81 4.33 -11.15
C TYR A 170 19.01 3.83 -11.96
N LEU A 171 19.83 4.78 -12.40
CA LEU A 171 21.17 4.50 -12.90
C LEU A 171 22.14 4.54 -11.68
N VAL A 172 22.87 3.45 -11.50
CA VAL A 172 23.83 3.31 -10.39
C VAL A 172 25.23 3.17 -10.95
N SER A 173 26.17 3.94 -10.41
CA SER A 173 27.60 3.77 -10.65
C SER A 173 28.32 3.43 -9.35
N SER A 174 29.16 2.39 -9.34
CA SER A 174 29.91 1.97 -8.18
C SER A 174 31.39 1.83 -8.50
N ASN A 175 32.24 2.09 -7.51
CA ASN A 175 33.65 1.72 -7.60
C ASN A 175 33.80 0.19 -7.57
N THR A 176 34.93 -0.33 -8.02
CA THR A 176 35.25 -1.76 -7.90
C THR A 176 35.29 -2.25 -6.45
N LEU A 177 35.41 -1.34 -5.50
CA LEU A 177 35.34 -1.60 -4.08
C LEU A 177 34.17 -0.81 -3.50
N HIS A 178 33.10 -1.47 -3.09
CA HIS A 178 31.87 -0.83 -2.64
C HIS A 178 31.06 -1.75 -1.70
N VAL A 179 30.08 -1.18 -0.97
CA VAL A 179 29.12 -1.95 -0.21
C VAL A 179 28.20 -2.71 -1.18
N ALA A 180 28.02 -4.00 -0.99
CA ALA A 180 27.18 -4.85 -1.82
C ALA A 180 25.72 -4.35 -1.86
N HIS A 181 25.02 -4.64 -2.95
CA HIS A 181 23.61 -4.30 -3.08
C HIS A 181 22.78 -4.99 -1.99
N TRP A 182 22.02 -4.20 -1.18
CA TRP A 182 21.32 -4.66 0.03
C TRP A 182 22.25 -5.43 1.01
N GLY A 183 23.52 -5.12 0.98
CA GLY A 183 24.56 -5.83 1.74
C GLY A 183 24.67 -5.44 3.21
N THR A 184 23.86 -4.49 3.69
CA THR A 184 23.85 -4.10 5.09
C THR A 184 22.62 -4.68 5.80
N PHE A 185 22.85 -5.25 6.98
CA PHE A 185 21.79 -5.66 7.90
C PHE A 185 22.06 -5.10 9.29
N VAL A 186 21.18 -4.25 9.81
CA VAL A 186 21.33 -3.58 11.11
C VAL A 186 20.30 -4.12 12.10
N THR A 187 20.77 -4.50 13.26
CA THR A 187 19.94 -4.82 14.42
C THR A 187 20.26 -3.86 15.57
N ALA A 188 19.24 -3.39 16.28
CA ALA A 188 19.39 -2.42 17.35
C ALA A 188 18.46 -2.77 18.52
N THR A 189 18.96 -2.65 19.74
CA THR A 189 18.25 -2.94 20.98
C THR A 189 17.97 -1.68 21.79
N THR A 190 16.96 -1.71 22.65
CA THR A 190 16.51 -0.52 23.41
C THR A 190 17.55 0.03 24.40
N ASP A 191 18.57 -0.77 24.76
CA ASP A 191 19.72 -0.34 25.56
C ASP A 191 20.82 0.36 24.74
N GLY A 192 20.59 0.53 23.44
CA GLY A 192 21.46 1.29 22.54
C GLY A 192 22.53 0.48 21.82
N LYS A 193 22.58 -0.85 21.99
CA LYS A 193 23.51 -1.70 21.23
C LYS A 193 23.05 -1.79 19.79
N VAL A 194 23.97 -1.62 18.87
CA VAL A 194 23.77 -1.76 17.41
C VAL A 194 24.75 -2.78 16.90
N SER A 195 24.24 -3.80 16.20
CA SER A 195 25.05 -4.76 15.46
C SER A 195 24.74 -4.65 13.98
N ALA A 196 25.75 -4.55 13.13
CA ALA A 196 25.58 -4.48 11.69
C ALA A 196 26.46 -5.50 10.97
N GLU A 197 25.82 -6.31 10.11
CA GLU A 197 26.50 -7.11 9.11
C GLU A 197 26.61 -6.28 7.83
N ILE A 198 27.83 -6.03 7.34
CA ILE A 198 28.08 -5.22 6.15
C ILE A 198 28.93 -6.01 5.17
N LYS A 199 28.36 -6.27 4.00
CA LYS A 199 29.05 -6.97 2.90
C LYS A 199 29.70 -5.96 1.97
N VAL A 200 30.96 -6.16 1.68
CA VAL A 200 31.78 -5.32 0.78
C VAL A 200 32.31 -6.15 -0.36
N ASP A 201 32.01 -5.73 -1.58
CA ASP A 201 32.49 -6.33 -2.81
C ASP A 201 33.84 -5.75 -3.19
N ASN A 202 34.84 -6.60 -3.48
CA ASN A 202 36.05 -6.23 -4.18
C ASN A 202 36.01 -6.83 -5.58
N GLN A 203 35.49 -6.08 -6.54
CA GLN A 203 35.44 -6.46 -7.95
C GLN A 203 36.71 -6.02 -8.73
N SER A 204 37.78 -5.69 -8.02
CA SER A 204 39.07 -5.40 -8.64
C SER A 204 39.92 -6.63 -8.80
N GLN A 205 40.92 -6.60 -9.69
CA GLN A 205 41.86 -7.69 -9.98
C GLN A 205 43.01 -7.79 -8.93
N ARG A 206 42.88 -7.14 -7.78
CA ARG A 206 43.93 -7.13 -6.77
C ARG A 206 43.40 -7.21 -5.34
N ARG A 207 44.22 -7.69 -4.47
CA ARG A 207 43.99 -7.67 -3.02
C ARG A 207 43.88 -6.24 -2.52
N GLU A 208 42.85 -5.89 -1.79
CA GLU A 208 42.60 -4.56 -1.22
C GLU A 208 42.67 -4.61 0.32
N VAL A 209 43.31 -3.65 0.93
CA VAL A 209 43.21 -3.42 2.37
C VAL A 209 42.15 -2.36 2.59
N VAL A 210 41.04 -2.78 3.14
CA VAL A 210 39.80 -1.99 3.28
C VAL A 210 39.60 -1.58 4.72
N THR A 211 39.35 -0.30 4.96
CA THR A 211 38.89 0.21 6.25
C THR A 211 37.43 0.66 6.09
N LEU A 212 36.52 0.11 6.91
CA LEU A 212 35.19 0.66 7.06
C LEU A 212 35.14 1.66 8.20
N ARG A 213 34.68 2.87 7.93
CA ARG A 213 34.28 3.83 8.93
C ARG A 213 32.79 3.87 9.03
N ASN A 214 32.22 3.46 10.16
CA ASN A 214 30.81 3.38 10.42
C ASN A 214 30.40 4.49 11.38
N THR A 215 29.44 5.32 10.99
CA THR A 215 28.98 6.47 11.77
C THR A 215 27.47 6.42 11.91
N ILE A 216 26.96 6.46 13.14
CA ILE A 216 25.52 6.57 13.40
C ILE A 216 25.15 8.04 13.57
N LEU A 217 24.15 8.47 12.79
CA LEU A 217 23.57 9.80 12.80
C LEU A 217 22.15 9.73 13.38
N ASP A 218 21.79 10.68 14.25
CA ASP A 218 20.40 10.84 14.68
C ASP A 218 19.54 11.62 13.65
N SER A 219 18.28 11.83 13.93
CA SER A 219 17.33 12.54 13.04
C SER A 219 17.73 14.00 12.76
N SER A 220 18.56 14.61 13.61
CA SER A 220 19.16 15.95 13.41
C SER A 220 20.48 15.92 12.64
N LYS A 221 20.87 14.76 12.13
CA LYS A 221 22.17 14.48 11.47
C LYS A 221 23.40 14.64 12.37
N LYS A 222 23.20 14.62 13.69
CA LYS A 222 24.29 14.65 14.67
C LYS A 222 24.93 13.26 14.78
N VAL A 223 26.24 13.20 14.82
CA VAL A 223 27.00 11.98 15.08
C VAL A 223 26.79 11.55 16.54
N VAL A 224 26.30 10.33 16.75
CA VAL A 224 26.04 9.75 18.08
C VAL A 224 26.95 8.55 18.39
N SER A 225 27.55 7.92 17.38
CA SER A 225 28.56 6.86 17.54
C SER A 225 29.41 6.74 16.30
N THR A 226 30.68 6.31 16.44
CA THR A 226 31.56 6.04 15.30
C THR A 226 32.50 4.87 15.66
N THR A 227 32.73 3.97 14.71
CA THR A 227 33.73 2.89 14.79
C THR A 227 34.45 2.67 13.47
N THR A 228 35.58 2.00 13.51
CA THR A 228 36.34 1.63 12.33
C THR A 228 36.77 0.17 12.41
N ASP A 229 36.60 -0.55 11.29
CA ASP A 229 37.01 -1.95 11.14
C ASP A 229 37.91 -2.09 9.92
N LYS A 230 38.83 -3.05 9.92
CA LYS A 230 39.81 -3.23 8.85
C LYS A 230 39.95 -4.70 8.47
N GLN A 231 39.86 -4.98 7.19
CA GLN A 231 40.04 -6.31 6.61
C GLN A 231 40.82 -6.24 5.29
N THR A 232 41.42 -7.37 4.91
CA THR A 232 41.99 -7.54 3.57
C THR A 232 41.07 -8.41 2.73
N ILE A 233 40.64 -7.88 1.60
CA ILE A 233 39.68 -8.58 0.68
C ILE A 233 40.45 -9.02 -0.57
N GLN A 234 40.35 -10.29 -0.92
CA GLN A 234 40.95 -10.85 -2.15
C GLN A 234 40.25 -10.33 -3.42
N PRO A 235 40.86 -10.43 -4.61
CA PRO A 235 40.22 -10.09 -5.88
C PRO A 235 38.94 -10.88 -6.09
N ASP A 236 37.91 -10.25 -6.64
CA ASP A 236 36.62 -10.84 -6.97
C ASP A 236 35.94 -11.58 -5.80
N VAL A 237 36.16 -11.10 -4.56
CA VAL A 237 35.58 -11.66 -3.34
C VAL A 237 34.70 -10.64 -2.63
N GLN A 238 33.58 -11.11 -2.11
CA GLN A 238 32.75 -10.38 -1.15
C GLN A 238 33.18 -10.73 0.27
N ALA A 239 33.49 -9.74 1.10
CA ALA A 239 33.82 -9.91 2.52
C ALA A 239 32.69 -9.38 3.40
N THR A 240 32.50 -10.04 4.55
CA THR A 240 31.56 -9.63 5.58
C THR A 240 32.29 -8.98 6.75
N PHE A 241 31.84 -7.77 7.14
CA PHE A 241 32.26 -7.05 8.35
C PHE A 241 31.13 -7.15 9.38
N ASN A 242 31.45 -7.59 10.59
CA ASN A 242 30.55 -7.61 11.73
C ASN A 242 30.89 -6.46 12.67
N VAL A 243 30.09 -5.44 12.68
CA VAL A 243 30.34 -4.16 13.36
C VAL A 243 29.43 -4.06 14.58
N ASN A 244 30.01 -3.72 15.74
CA ASN A 244 29.28 -3.48 16.98
C ASN A 244 29.50 -2.02 17.43
N MET A 245 28.39 -1.33 17.74
CA MET A 245 28.39 0.07 18.16
C MET A 245 27.47 0.27 19.36
N LEU A 246 27.63 1.40 20.05
CA LEU A 246 26.76 1.79 21.16
C LEU A 246 26.28 3.22 20.97
N VAL A 247 24.99 3.45 21.15
CA VAL A 247 24.36 4.76 21.24
C VAL A 247 23.81 4.94 22.64
N ASN A 248 24.33 5.90 23.40
CA ASN A 248 23.90 6.14 24.77
C ASN A 248 22.54 6.84 24.80
N GLY A 249 21.53 6.23 25.47
CA GLY A 249 20.19 6.78 25.62
C GLY A 249 19.46 7.01 24.31
N PRO A 250 19.30 5.97 23.45
CA PRO A 250 18.67 6.15 22.14
C PRO A 250 17.18 6.52 22.30
N LYS A 251 16.69 7.37 21.40
CA LYS A 251 15.26 7.61 21.25
C LYS A 251 14.66 6.42 20.51
N LEU A 252 13.66 5.79 21.11
CA LEU A 252 13.05 4.61 20.55
C LEU A 252 12.12 4.98 19.37
N TRP A 253 12.05 4.10 18.39
CA TRP A 253 11.01 4.13 17.36
C TRP A 253 9.72 3.57 17.93
N SER A 254 8.63 4.31 17.81
CA SER A 254 7.28 3.87 18.15
C SER A 254 6.25 4.45 17.18
N ILE A 255 5.00 4.04 17.32
CA ILE A 255 3.86 4.53 16.54
C ILE A 255 3.66 6.04 16.75
N GLU A 256 3.85 6.52 17.99
CA GLU A 256 3.66 7.92 18.37
C GLU A 256 4.93 8.76 18.14
N GLN A 257 6.10 8.14 18.24
CA GLN A 257 7.40 8.78 18.12
C GLN A 257 8.32 7.96 17.20
N PRO A 258 8.18 8.07 15.88
CA PRO A 258 8.93 7.27 14.92
C PRO A 258 10.35 7.81 14.72
N ASN A 259 11.19 7.70 15.77
CA ASN A 259 12.58 8.16 15.75
C ASN A 259 13.46 7.26 14.89
N LEU A 260 14.10 7.85 13.89
CA LEU A 260 14.96 7.16 12.93
C LEU A 260 16.42 7.59 13.12
N TYR A 261 17.32 6.65 12.81
CA TYR A 261 18.76 6.82 12.76
C TYR A 261 19.29 6.36 11.40
N VAL A 262 20.47 6.85 11.05
CA VAL A 262 21.17 6.45 9.82
C VAL A 262 22.54 5.89 10.18
N LEU A 263 22.81 4.67 9.77
CA LEU A 263 24.15 4.11 9.73
C LEU A 263 24.80 4.51 8.40
N ARG A 264 25.79 5.39 8.46
CA ARG A 264 26.63 5.75 7.31
C ARG A 264 27.89 4.90 7.35
N THR A 265 28.06 4.09 6.32
CA THR A 265 29.24 3.26 6.10
C THR A 265 30.09 3.87 4.99
N GLU A 266 31.33 4.22 5.30
CA GLU A 266 32.31 4.70 4.33
C GLU A 266 33.37 3.62 4.11
N VAL A 267 33.50 3.18 2.87
CA VAL A 267 34.53 2.23 2.43
C VAL A 267 35.77 3.03 2.07
N MET A 268 36.88 2.75 2.73
CA MET A 268 38.13 3.52 2.58
C MET A 268 39.25 2.65 2.05
N ARG A 269 40.02 3.21 1.10
CA ARG A 269 41.32 2.71 0.66
C ARG A 269 42.38 3.67 1.19
N GLY A 270 43.10 3.25 2.25
CA GLY A 270 43.96 4.18 3.03
C GLY A 270 43.09 5.28 3.66
N ASN A 271 43.45 6.54 3.41
CA ASN A 271 42.71 7.70 3.91
C ASN A 271 41.62 8.23 2.95
N ARG A 272 41.39 7.56 1.81
CA ARG A 272 40.45 8.02 0.79
C ARG A 272 39.17 7.21 0.88
N VAL A 273 38.01 7.87 0.98
CA VAL A 273 36.68 7.28 0.84
C VAL A 273 36.46 6.94 -0.64
N VAL A 274 36.14 5.69 -0.92
CA VAL A 274 35.86 5.20 -2.26
C VAL A 274 34.39 4.86 -2.45
N ASP A 275 33.67 4.58 -1.37
CA ASP A 275 32.22 4.37 -1.39
C ASP A 275 31.57 4.87 -0.10
N THR A 276 30.30 5.27 -0.20
CA THR A 276 29.46 5.65 0.94
C THR A 276 28.08 5.03 0.79
N TYR A 277 27.65 4.32 1.82
CA TYR A 277 26.34 3.68 1.86
C TYR A 277 25.60 4.07 3.15
N GLU A 278 24.35 4.47 3.03
CA GLU A 278 23.51 4.85 4.16
C GLU A 278 22.36 3.84 4.35
N THR A 279 22.14 3.43 5.59
CA THR A 279 21.08 2.51 6.00
C THR A 279 20.28 3.14 7.12
N THR A 280 18.98 3.39 6.88
CA THR A 280 18.06 3.87 7.90
C THR A 280 17.65 2.71 8.80
N PHE A 281 17.54 2.96 10.11
CA PHE A 281 17.10 1.99 11.11
C PHE A 281 16.47 2.70 12.32
N GLY A 282 15.92 1.94 13.28
CA GLY A 282 15.37 2.46 14.52
C GLY A 282 15.60 1.53 15.70
N PHE A 283 15.65 2.09 16.91
CA PHE A 283 15.75 1.34 18.16
C PHE A 283 14.35 0.98 18.65
N ARG A 284 14.06 -0.30 18.80
CA ARG A 284 12.80 -0.80 19.33
C ARG A 284 12.94 -2.21 19.87
N SER A 285 12.01 -2.59 20.73
CA SER A 285 11.76 -3.97 21.11
C SER A 285 10.30 -4.31 20.88
N PHE A 286 9.99 -5.52 20.47
CA PHE A 286 8.63 -6.02 20.34
C PHE A 286 8.60 -7.54 20.52
N HIS A 287 7.43 -8.04 20.89
CA HIS A 287 7.16 -9.47 20.90
C HIS A 287 5.65 -9.72 20.78
N PHE A 288 5.34 -10.93 20.39
CA PHE A 288 3.98 -11.47 20.42
C PHE A 288 3.91 -12.55 21.50
N ASP A 289 2.88 -12.49 22.32
CA ASP A 289 2.65 -13.41 23.41
C ASP A 289 1.32 -14.14 23.23
N ALA A 290 1.30 -15.45 23.51
CA ALA A 290 0.15 -16.30 23.27
C ALA A 290 -1.04 -16.02 24.20
N GLN A 291 -0.86 -15.26 25.27
CA GLN A 291 -1.92 -14.94 26.26
C GLN A 291 -2.29 -13.46 26.24
N THR A 292 -1.33 -12.59 25.97
CA THR A 292 -1.48 -11.13 26.09
C THR A 292 -1.35 -10.37 24.77
N GLY A 293 -1.14 -11.07 23.66
CA GLY A 293 -1.11 -10.49 22.32
C GLY A 293 0.19 -9.74 22.02
N PHE A 294 0.10 -8.50 21.53
CA PHE A 294 1.24 -7.75 20.99
C PHE A 294 1.80 -6.71 21.97
N TRP A 295 3.13 -6.59 22.00
CA TRP A 295 3.89 -5.67 22.83
C TRP A 295 4.91 -4.89 22.00
N LEU A 296 4.96 -3.56 22.18
CA LEU A 296 5.95 -2.68 21.56
C LEU A 296 6.62 -1.83 22.65
N ASN A 297 7.94 -1.89 22.76
CA ASN A 297 8.75 -1.17 23.75
C ASN A 297 8.25 -1.36 25.20
N GLY A 298 7.82 -2.59 25.53
CA GLY A 298 7.29 -2.94 26.85
C GLY A 298 5.84 -2.48 27.11
N LYS A 299 5.14 -1.92 26.11
CA LYS A 299 3.73 -1.53 26.20
C LYS A 299 2.88 -2.56 25.46
N ASN A 300 1.91 -3.15 26.15
CA ASN A 300 0.88 -3.99 25.53
C ASN A 300 -0.10 -3.13 24.72
N MET A 301 -0.43 -3.55 23.53
CA MET A 301 -1.35 -2.84 22.65
C MET A 301 -1.93 -3.74 21.57
N LYS A 302 -3.02 -3.32 20.94
CA LYS A 302 -3.56 -3.97 19.75
C LYS A 302 -2.93 -3.41 18.48
N ILE A 303 -2.67 -4.29 17.51
CA ILE A 303 -2.44 -3.90 16.13
C ILE A 303 -3.79 -3.56 15.52
N ASN A 304 -4.02 -2.27 15.26
CA ASN A 304 -5.19 -1.72 14.60
C ASN A 304 -4.84 -1.49 13.13
N GLY A 305 -4.77 -2.57 12.38
CA GLY A 305 -4.26 -2.58 11.01
C GLY A 305 -5.32 -2.63 9.94
N VAL A 306 -4.89 -2.32 8.71
CA VAL A 306 -5.66 -2.53 7.49
C VAL A 306 -4.80 -3.23 6.44
N CYS A 307 -5.44 -3.99 5.55
CA CYS A 307 -4.87 -4.44 4.29
C CYS A 307 -5.04 -3.33 3.25
N ASN A 308 -4.02 -3.10 2.43
CA ASN A 308 -4.11 -2.23 1.27
C ASN A 308 -3.47 -2.87 0.05
N HIS A 309 -4.15 -2.79 -1.09
CA HIS A 309 -3.51 -3.01 -2.39
C HIS A 309 -2.65 -1.81 -2.77
N HIS A 310 -1.86 -1.95 -3.83
CA HIS A 310 -0.85 -0.96 -4.22
C HIS A 310 -1.35 0.12 -5.19
N ASP A 311 -2.59 0.03 -5.68
CA ASP A 311 -3.16 1.05 -6.56
C ASP A 311 -3.49 2.34 -5.80
N LEU A 312 -3.47 3.44 -6.53
CA LEU A 312 -3.72 4.79 -6.04
C LEU A 312 -5.00 5.38 -6.67
N GLY A 313 -6.04 4.55 -6.82
CA GLY A 313 -7.32 4.93 -7.42
C GLY A 313 -7.15 5.43 -8.86
N CYS A 314 -7.61 6.64 -9.16
CA CYS A 314 -7.54 7.24 -10.51
C CYS A 314 -6.10 7.47 -11.04
N LEU A 315 -5.09 7.31 -10.22
CA LEU A 315 -3.69 7.35 -10.63
C LEU A 315 -3.18 5.98 -11.12
N GLY A 316 -3.92 4.89 -10.86
CA GLY A 316 -3.52 3.54 -11.19
C GLY A 316 -2.44 3.00 -10.25
N ALA A 317 -1.59 2.12 -10.78
CA ALA A 317 -0.48 1.53 -10.02
C ALA A 317 0.79 2.41 -10.03
N ALA A 318 0.86 3.44 -10.88
CA ALA A 318 2.02 4.31 -10.99
C ALA A 318 2.33 4.97 -9.65
N VAL A 319 3.45 4.63 -9.04
CA VAL A 319 3.83 5.08 -7.69
C VAL A 319 3.97 6.60 -7.64
N HIS A 320 3.33 7.18 -6.64
CA HIS A 320 3.49 8.59 -6.30
C HIS A 320 3.50 8.77 -4.78
N ARG A 321 4.60 9.28 -4.24
CA ARG A 321 4.81 9.41 -2.79
C ARG A 321 3.72 10.21 -2.09
N ASP A 322 3.23 11.32 -2.71
CA ASP A 322 2.18 12.16 -2.11
C ASP A 322 0.83 11.43 -2.03
N ALA A 323 0.51 10.58 -3.00
CA ALA A 323 -0.71 9.78 -2.98
C ALA A 323 -0.65 8.68 -1.90
N ILE A 324 0.49 7.98 -1.76
CA ILE A 324 0.72 7.03 -0.68
C ILE A 324 0.65 7.74 0.69
N TYR A 325 1.29 8.91 0.81
CA TYR A 325 1.23 9.73 2.03
C TYR A 325 -0.22 10.11 2.39
N ARG A 326 -1.03 10.53 1.39
CA ARG A 326 -2.46 10.83 1.60
C ARG A 326 -3.20 9.62 2.17
N GLN A 327 -3.03 8.44 1.56
CA GLN A 327 -3.65 7.20 2.05
C GLN A 327 -3.27 6.92 3.51
N LEU A 328 -1.98 6.92 3.80
CA LEU A 328 -1.48 6.66 5.15
C LEU A 328 -1.92 7.72 6.16
N LYS A 329 -1.93 9.01 5.76
CA LYS A 329 -2.38 10.10 6.64
C LYS A 329 -3.84 9.93 7.05
N MET A 330 -4.72 9.61 6.12
CA MET A 330 -6.14 9.38 6.42
C MET A 330 -6.34 8.18 7.34
N LEU A 331 -5.62 7.10 7.11
CA LEU A 331 -5.63 5.93 7.99
C LEU A 331 -5.09 6.26 9.39
N LYS A 332 -4.00 7.03 9.48
CA LYS A 332 -3.45 7.50 10.76
C LYS A 332 -4.46 8.36 11.52
N ASP A 333 -5.17 9.24 10.81
CA ASP A 333 -6.19 10.11 11.39
C ASP A 333 -7.39 9.33 11.94
N MET A 334 -7.70 8.18 11.37
CA MET A 334 -8.69 7.21 11.88
C MET A 334 -8.22 6.46 13.13
N GLY A 335 -6.91 6.41 13.40
CA GLY A 335 -6.31 5.63 14.50
C GLY A 335 -5.69 4.31 14.05
N CYS A 336 -5.62 4.04 12.75
CA CYS A 336 -4.88 2.92 12.19
C CYS A 336 -3.39 3.06 12.53
N ASN A 337 -2.77 1.96 12.97
CA ASN A 337 -1.37 1.91 13.37
C ASN A 337 -0.55 0.88 12.61
N ALA A 338 -1.17 0.13 11.68
CA ALA A 338 -0.49 -0.93 10.94
C ALA A 338 -1.03 -1.10 9.51
N ILE A 339 -0.16 -1.53 8.60
CA ILE A 339 -0.47 -1.84 7.20
C ILE A 339 -0.02 -3.26 6.88
N ARG A 340 -0.88 -4.07 6.27
CA ARG A 340 -0.51 -5.30 5.58
C ARG A 340 -0.41 -5.01 4.09
N CYS A 341 0.74 -5.35 3.50
CA CYS A 341 1.02 -5.16 2.08
C CYS A 341 0.38 -6.30 1.26
N SER A 342 -0.88 -6.15 0.92
CA SER A 342 -1.68 -7.22 0.27
C SER A 342 -1.49 -7.22 -1.24
N HIS A 343 -1.16 -8.30 -1.88
CA HIS A 343 -0.52 -9.53 -1.37
C HIS A 343 0.81 -9.68 -2.11
N ASN A 344 1.69 -8.71 -1.94
CA ASN A 344 2.95 -8.60 -2.71
C ASN A 344 3.93 -7.62 -2.05
N PRO A 345 5.23 -7.70 -2.37
CA PRO A 345 6.22 -6.75 -1.91
C PRO A 345 5.84 -5.29 -2.28
N PRO A 346 5.82 -4.38 -1.30
CA PRO A 346 5.39 -3.00 -1.51
C PRO A 346 6.42 -2.16 -2.28
N ALA A 347 6.00 -0.97 -2.69
CA ALA A 347 6.92 0.07 -3.15
C ALA A 347 7.81 0.54 -1.99
N PRO A 348 9.10 0.84 -2.22
CA PRO A 348 10.01 1.36 -1.18
C PRO A 348 9.45 2.59 -0.46
N GLU A 349 8.76 3.48 -1.17
CA GLU A 349 8.15 4.70 -0.64
C GLU A 349 7.11 4.43 0.45
N LEU A 350 6.37 3.31 0.34
CA LEU A 350 5.40 2.92 1.37
C LEU A 350 6.12 2.61 2.69
N LEU A 351 7.21 1.83 2.63
CA LEU A 351 7.98 1.45 3.82
C LEU A 351 8.67 2.66 4.46
N GLU A 352 9.28 3.54 3.65
CA GLU A 352 9.88 4.79 4.14
C GLU A 352 8.84 5.70 4.83
N LEU A 353 7.63 5.77 4.29
CA LEU A 353 6.53 6.53 4.89
C LEU A 353 6.05 5.84 6.17
N CYS A 354 5.92 4.53 6.20
CA CYS A 354 5.58 3.78 7.40
C CYS A 354 6.62 3.97 8.51
N ASP A 355 7.92 3.94 8.16
CA ASP A 355 9.01 4.23 9.10
C ASP A 355 8.88 5.63 9.72
N SER A 356 8.63 6.64 8.90
CA SER A 356 8.61 8.05 9.32
C SER A 356 7.28 8.49 9.95
N MET A 357 6.19 7.82 9.62
CA MET A 357 4.86 8.13 10.14
C MET A 357 4.47 7.25 11.35
N GLY A 358 5.26 6.23 11.68
CA GLY A 358 4.99 5.32 12.79
C GLY A 358 3.85 4.33 12.50
N PHE A 359 3.97 3.56 11.40
CA PHE A 359 3.11 2.41 11.12
C PHE A 359 3.88 1.11 11.32
N ILE A 360 3.24 0.10 11.88
CA ILE A 360 3.69 -1.29 11.87
C ILE A 360 3.39 -1.84 10.46
N VAL A 361 4.30 -2.64 9.92
CA VAL A 361 4.11 -3.28 8.62
C VAL A 361 4.17 -4.80 8.76
N MET A 362 3.18 -5.47 8.19
CA MET A 362 3.25 -6.87 7.77
C MET A 362 3.61 -6.88 6.29
N ASP A 363 4.86 -7.22 5.99
CA ASP A 363 5.38 -7.28 4.63
C ASP A 363 5.15 -8.67 4.05
N GLU A 364 4.43 -8.74 2.91
CA GLU A 364 3.94 -9.99 2.34
C GLU A 364 4.53 -10.26 0.97
N SER A 365 4.92 -11.52 0.74
CA SER A 365 5.65 -11.90 -0.46
C SER A 365 4.77 -12.31 -1.63
N PHE A 366 3.76 -13.18 -1.40
CA PHE A 366 3.01 -13.84 -2.48
C PHE A 366 1.54 -14.03 -2.14
N ASP A 367 0.65 -13.88 -3.14
CA ASP A 367 -0.76 -14.27 -3.05
C ASP A 367 -0.96 -15.79 -3.33
N MET A 368 -0.13 -16.40 -4.16
CA MET A 368 -0.16 -17.82 -4.50
C MET A 368 1.25 -18.39 -4.48
N TRP A 369 1.33 -19.72 -4.28
CA TRP A 369 2.57 -20.47 -4.44
C TRP A 369 2.56 -21.22 -5.76
N HIS A 370 2.85 -22.54 -5.78
CA HIS A 370 2.85 -23.31 -7.03
C HIS A 370 1.44 -23.63 -7.55
N ARG A 371 0.39 -23.56 -6.71
CA ARG A 371 -1.00 -23.76 -7.13
C ARG A 371 -1.64 -22.45 -7.54
N LYS A 372 -2.19 -22.42 -8.75
CA LYS A 372 -2.79 -21.20 -9.34
C LYS A 372 -4.11 -20.83 -8.67
N LYS A 373 -4.35 -19.53 -8.54
CA LYS A 373 -5.63 -18.94 -8.19
C LYS A 373 -6.31 -18.26 -9.38
N THR A 374 -5.53 -17.84 -10.37
CA THR A 374 -6.03 -17.30 -11.63
C THR A 374 -5.31 -17.96 -12.80
N LYS A 375 -5.86 -17.79 -14.01
CA LYS A 375 -5.42 -18.57 -15.18
C LYS A 375 -3.93 -18.40 -15.50
N TYR A 376 -3.40 -17.17 -15.32
CA TYR A 376 -2.04 -16.81 -15.75
C TYR A 376 -1.23 -16.16 -14.64
N ASP A 377 -1.46 -16.53 -13.37
CA ASP A 377 -0.79 -15.92 -12.22
C ASP A 377 0.66 -16.37 -12.04
N TYR A 378 1.29 -15.89 -10.98
CA TYR A 378 2.69 -16.14 -10.68
C TYR A 378 3.03 -17.62 -10.39
N SER A 379 2.03 -18.47 -10.11
CA SER A 379 2.27 -19.90 -9.86
C SER A 379 3.09 -20.59 -10.96
N ARG A 380 2.93 -20.16 -12.21
CA ARG A 380 3.70 -20.67 -13.37
C ARG A 380 5.19 -20.35 -13.32
N TYR A 381 5.61 -19.42 -12.46
CA TYR A 381 7.00 -19.04 -12.27
C TYR A 381 7.52 -19.41 -10.88
N PHE A 382 6.64 -19.74 -9.96
CA PHE A 382 6.92 -19.90 -8.53
C PHE A 382 8.12 -20.84 -8.29
N ASP A 383 8.09 -22.07 -8.79
CA ASP A 383 9.14 -23.04 -8.51
C ASP A 383 10.55 -22.59 -8.95
N ALA A 384 10.64 -21.82 -10.02
CA ALA A 384 11.91 -21.31 -10.53
C ALA A 384 12.40 -20.04 -9.85
N TRP A 385 11.50 -19.26 -9.20
CA TRP A 385 11.80 -17.89 -8.79
C TRP A 385 11.54 -17.58 -7.33
N PHE A 386 10.73 -18.36 -6.59
CA PHE A 386 10.27 -17.97 -5.25
C PHE A 386 11.43 -17.73 -4.26
N GLU A 387 12.50 -18.55 -4.30
CA GLU A 387 13.64 -18.37 -3.40
C GLU A 387 14.35 -17.04 -3.62
N ARG A 388 14.54 -16.69 -4.89
CA ARG A 388 15.15 -15.41 -5.26
C ARG A 388 14.25 -14.24 -4.92
N ASP A 389 12.96 -14.31 -5.29
CA ASP A 389 12.00 -13.23 -5.07
C ASP A 389 11.77 -12.97 -3.58
N LEU A 390 11.61 -14.02 -2.77
CA LEU A 390 11.51 -13.94 -1.31
C LEU A 390 12.79 -13.40 -0.68
N SER A 391 13.96 -13.88 -1.14
CA SER A 391 15.25 -13.40 -0.62
C SER A 391 15.51 -11.95 -0.97
N ASP A 392 15.16 -11.51 -2.17
CA ASP A 392 15.31 -10.13 -2.62
C ASP A 392 14.40 -9.19 -1.81
N MET A 393 13.15 -9.58 -1.52
CA MET A 393 12.24 -8.84 -0.65
C MET A 393 12.85 -8.65 0.75
N VAL A 394 13.23 -9.74 1.41
CA VAL A 394 13.76 -9.66 2.78
C VAL A 394 15.06 -8.84 2.84
N LYS A 395 15.98 -9.03 1.90
CA LYS A 395 17.24 -8.26 1.87
C LYS A 395 17.01 -6.77 1.65
N ARG A 396 16.05 -6.41 0.76
CA ARG A 396 15.70 -5.03 0.49
C ARG A 396 15.11 -4.36 1.73
N ASP A 397 14.22 -5.07 2.45
CA ASP A 397 13.31 -4.45 3.40
C ASP A 397 13.69 -4.65 4.88
N ARG A 398 14.56 -5.60 5.23
CA ARG A 398 14.87 -6.00 6.61
C ARG A 398 15.44 -4.90 7.53
N ASN A 399 15.85 -3.75 7.00
CA ASN A 399 16.33 -2.64 7.82
C ASN A 399 15.23 -1.66 8.24
N HIS A 400 14.03 -1.75 7.67
CA HIS A 400 12.91 -0.89 8.02
C HIS A 400 12.42 -1.19 9.45
N PRO A 401 12.44 -0.21 10.39
CA PRO A 401 11.96 -0.43 11.75
C PRO A 401 10.44 -0.64 11.82
N SER A 402 9.70 -0.18 10.83
CA SER A 402 8.25 -0.39 10.71
C SER A 402 7.87 -1.86 10.51
N ILE A 403 8.69 -2.65 9.80
CA ILE A 403 8.40 -4.07 9.57
C ILE A 403 8.59 -4.83 10.87
N LEU A 404 7.50 -5.46 11.35
CA LEU A 404 7.50 -6.31 12.54
C LEU A 404 7.07 -7.75 12.25
N ILE A 405 6.51 -8.02 11.07
CA ILE A 405 6.01 -9.34 10.67
C ILE A 405 6.37 -9.59 9.21
N TRP A 406 6.90 -10.76 8.90
CA TRP A 406 7.03 -11.29 7.55
C TRP A 406 5.86 -12.22 7.25
N SER A 407 5.20 -12.04 6.10
CA SER A 407 4.18 -12.97 5.61
C SER A 407 4.64 -13.64 4.32
N ILE A 408 4.63 -14.97 4.31
CA ILE A 408 5.13 -15.77 3.19
C ILE A 408 4.05 -16.18 2.19
N GLY A 409 2.78 -15.87 2.46
CA GLY A 409 1.69 -16.18 1.55
C GLY A 409 0.32 -15.76 2.06
N ASN A 410 -0.60 -15.57 1.12
CA ASN A 410 -2.00 -15.27 1.36
C ASN A 410 -2.89 -16.38 0.84
N GLU A 411 -3.71 -17.00 1.71
CA GLU A 411 -4.75 -17.97 1.32
C GLU A 411 -4.29 -18.98 0.26
N VAL A 412 -3.03 -19.41 0.38
CA VAL A 412 -2.44 -20.32 -0.61
C VAL A 412 -3.17 -21.66 -0.58
N LEU A 413 -3.36 -22.30 -1.75
CA LEU A 413 -4.10 -23.56 -1.85
C LEU A 413 -3.33 -24.73 -1.24
N GLU A 414 -2.06 -24.54 -0.90
CA GLU A 414 -1.20 -25.47 -0.18
C GLU A 414 -1.62 -25.74 1.27
N GLN A 415 -2.59 -24.95 1.79
CA GLN A 415 -3.23 -25.23 3.08
C GLN A 415 -3.92 -26.59 3.13
N TRP A 416 -4.35 -27.09 1.97
CA TRP A 416 -5.07 -28.36 1.83
C TRP A 416 -4.28 -29.40 1.05
N ASN A 417 -4.57 -30.67 1.32
CA ASN A 417 -4.01 -31.80 0.60
C ASN A 417 -4.98 -32.27 -0.50
N SER A 418 -5.17 -31.46 -1.54
CA SER A 418 -6.06 -31.81 -2.65
C SER A 418 -5.24 -32.07 -3.92
N ALA A 419 -5.32 -33.31 -4.43
CA ALA A 419 -4.73 -33.68 -5.71
C ALA A 419 -5.36 -32.94 -6.90
N ASP A 420 -6.58 -32.45 -6.74
CA ASP A 420 -7.35 -31.80 -7.81
C ASP A 420 -7.16 -30.26 -7.83
N ALA A 421 -6.42 -29.70 -6.88
CA ALA A 421 -6.23 -28.24 -6.77
C ALA A 421 -5.61 -27.62 -8.03
N ASP A 422 -4.80 -28.36 -8.77
CA ASP A 422 -4.16 -27.91 -10.01
C ASP A 422 -5.13 -27.83 -11.20
N GLN A 423 -6.32 -28.42 -11.09
CA GLN A 423 -7.34 -28.47 -12.13
C GLN A 423 -8.51 -27.48 -11.88
N LEU A 424 -8.52 -26.78 -10.75
CA LEU A 424 -9.58 -25.88 -10.38
C LEU A 424 -9.69 -24.70 -11.34
N THR A 425 -10.94 -24.34 -11.71
CA THR A 425 -11.19 -23.04 -12.33
C THR A 425 -11.01 -21.92 -11.28
N PRO A 426 -10.81 -20.66 -11.70
CA PRO A 426 -10.76 -19.54 -10.76
C PRO A 426 -11.97 -19.47 -9.83
N GLU A 427 -13.17 -19.78 -10.38
CA GLU A 427 -14.41 -19.83 -9.61
C GLU A 427 -14.36 -20.95 -8.57
N GLN A 428 -13.87 -22.15 -8.94
CA GLN A 428 -13.72 -23.26 -8.02
C GLN A 428 -12.65 -23.01 -6.96
N ALA A 429 -11.55 -22.33 -7.32
CA ALA A 429 -10.54 -21.91 -6.36
C ALA A 429 -11.10 -20.91 -5.34
N ASN A 430 -11.86 -19.90 -5.81
CA ASN A 430 -12.58 -18.99 -4.93
C ASN A 430 -13.60 -19.70 -4.05
N LEU A 431 -14.22 -20.75 -4.58
CA LEU A 431 -15.11 -21.66 -3.90
C LEU A 431 -14.47 -22.27 -2.66
N ILE A 432 -13.33 -22.88 -2.84
CA ILE A 432 -12.57 -23.56 -1.79
C ILE A 432 -12.04 -22.53 -0.77
N LEU A 433 -11.54 -21.39 -1.25
CA LEU A 433 -11.06 -20.29 -0.42
C LEU A 433 -12.14 -19.77 0.54
N ASN A 434 -13.40 -19.80 0.13
CA ASN A 434 -14.51 -19.18 0.86
C ASN A 434 -15.42 -20.17 1.59
N ALA A 435 -15.33 -21.48 1.26
CA ALA A 435 -16.24 -22.48 1.84
C ALA A 435 -15.83 -23.00 3.21
N GLY A 436 -14.55 -22.87 3.60
CA GLY A 436 -14.06 -23.35 4.90
C GLY A 436 -14.34 -24.85 5.16
N HIS A 437 -14.54 -25.65 4.13
CA HIS A 437 -14.94 -27.04 4.30
C HIS A 437 -13.88 -28.01 3.77
N ALA A 438 -13.48 -28.82 4.69
CA ALA A 438 -12.60 -29.96 4.57
C ALA A 438 -12.70 -30.65 3.22
N ILE A 439 -11.74 -30.45 2.38
CA ILE A 439 -11.40 -31.42 1.37
C ILE A 439 -10.67 -32.53 2.10
N THR A 440 -11.26 -33.69 2.13
CA THR A 440 -10.86 -34.94 2.73
C THR A 440 -9.45 -35.01 3.35
N HIS A 441 -9.43 -35.18 4.68
CA HIS A 441 -8.24 -35.46 5.45
C HIS A 441 -7.62 -36.74 4.97
N ASP A 442 -6.41 -36.71 4.47
CA ASP A 442 -5.62 -37.91 4.27
C ASP A 442 -5.10 -38.36 5.65
N SER A 443 -5.62 -39.50 6.15
CA SER A 443 -5.35 -40.03 7.48
C SER A 443 -4.00 -40.76 7.57
N THR A 444 -3.12 -40.62 6.60
CA THR A 444 -1.78 -41.27 6.60
C THR A 444 -0.73 -40.37 7.22
N ASP A 445 -0.78 -40.16 8.52
CA ASP A 445 0.30 -39.53 9.29
C ASP A 445 1.38 -40.59 9.58
N ASN A 446 2.34 -40.72 8.69
CA ASN A 446 3.49 -41.66 8.84
C ASN A 446 4.65 -40.93 9.57
N GLY A 447 4.44 -39.78 10.22
CA GLY A 447 5.50 -38.98 10.86
C GLY A 447 6.42 -38.26 9.87
N THR A 448 6.13 -38.29 8.56
CA THR A 448 6.83 -37.53 7.52
C THR A 448 6.00 -36.29 7.19
N LEU A 449 6.60 -35.10 7.24
CA LEU A 449 5.91 -33.86 6.87
C LEU A 449 5.42 -33.95 5.42
N ASN A 450 4.17 -33.54 5.21
CA ASN A 450 3.60 -33.33 3.88
C ASN A 450 4.45 -32.35 3.05
N VAL A 451 4.46 -32.51 1.73
CA VAL A 451 5.25 -31.67 0.80
C VAL A 451 4.95 -30.17 0.97
N ASN A 452 3.70 -29.80 1.22
CA ASN A 452 3.29 -28.41 1.45
C ASN A 452 3.80 -27.88 2.80
N SER A 453 3.82 -28.73 3.84
CA SER A 453 4.43 -28.40 5.13
C SER A 453 5.95 -28.23 5.01
N GLN A 454 6.62 -29.03 4.17
CA GLN A 454 8.05 -28.89 3.89
C GLN A 454 8.34 -27.61 3.12
N LEU A 455 7.52 -27.24 2.13
CA LEU A 455 7.65 -25.97 1.40
C LEU A 455 7.48 -24.78 2.35
N THR A 456 6.47 -24.81 3.21
CA THR A 456 6.26 -23.78 4.26
C THR A 456 7.51 -23.62 5.10
N LYS A 457 8.07 -24.74 5.60
CA LYS A 457 9.30 -24.72 6.39
C LYS A 457 10.47 -24.13 5.61
N ARG A 458 10.67 -24.51 4.35
CA ARG A 458 11.73 -23.97 3.49
C ARG A 458 11.63 -22.46 3.32
N MET A 459 10.42 -21.94 3.06
CA MET A 459 10.22 -20.50 2.93
C MET A 459 10.50 -19.75 4.24
N VAL A 460 10.06 -20.29 5.38
CA VAL A 460 10.40 -19.74 6.70
C VAL A 460 11.91 -19.76 6.93
N ASP A 461 12.59 -20.85 6.61
CA ASP A 461 14.04 -20.99 6.77
C ASP A 461 14.80 -19.93 5.93
N ILE A 462 14.34 -19.63 4.69
CA ILE A 462 14.92 -18.56 3.85
C ILE A 462 14.78 -17.19 4.55
N VAL A 463 13.61 -16.87 5.06
CA VAL A 463 13.38 -15.60 5.78
C VAL A 463 14.29 -15.54 7.01
N LYS A 464 14.31 -16.59 7.85
CA LYS A 464 15.08 -16.63 9.10
C LYS A 464 16.59 -16.60 8.90
N GLN A 465 17.11 -17.13 7.80
CA GLN A 465 18.52 -17.01 7.44
C GLN A 465 18.91 -15.57 7.10
N LEU A 466 18.00 -14.77 6.58
CA LEU A 466 18.22 -13.39 6.18
C LEU A 466 17.84 -12.38 7.29
N ASP A 467 16.83 -12.71 8.09
CA ASP A 467 16.35 -11.93 9.22
C ASP A 467 15.78 -12.85 10.33
N PRO A 468 16.58 -13.24 11.32
CA PRO A 468 16.11 -14.03 12.45
C PRO A 468 15.34 -13.22 13.50
N THR A 469 15.22 -11.89 13.34
CA THR A 469 14.73 -11.00 14.41
C THR A 469 13.21 -10.82 14.40
N ARG A 470 12.55 -11.11 13.29
CA ARG A 470 11.11 -10.91 13.10
C ARG A 470 10.36 -12.23 12.97
N PRO A 471 9.13 -12.33 13.51
CA PRO A 471 8.28 -13.49 13.30
C PRO A 471 7.82 -13.62 11.86
N VAL A 472 7.56 -14.86 11.46
CA VAL A 472 7.01 -15.26 10.16
C VAL A 472 5.62 -15.82 10.33
N THR A 473 4.69 -15.40 9.46
CA THR A 473 3.32 -15.89 9.38
C THR A 473 2.90 -16.12 7.91
N ALA A 474 1.67 -16.54 7.71
CA ALA A 474 0.94 -16.54 6.46
C ALA A 474 -0.52 -16.20 6.73
N GLY A 475 -1.20 -15.54 5.82
CA GLY A 475 -2.64 -15.32 5.88
C GLY A 475 -3.39 -16.60 5.51
N CYS A 476 -4.03 -17.25 6.50
CA CYS A 476 -4.69 -18.54 6.30
C CYS A 476 -6.20 -18.43 6.51
N ASN A 477 -6.96 -18.81 5.49
CA ASN A 477 -8.43 -18.90 5.57
C ASN A 477 -8.94 -20.31 5.93
N GLU A 478 -8.04 -21.27 6.23
CA GLU A 478 -8.36 -22.54 6.85
C GLU A 478 -7.96 -22.53 8.34
N PRO A 479 -8.92 -22.35 9.27
CA PRO A 479 -8.61 -22.18 10.69
C PRO A 479 -8.32 -23.49 11.43
N SER A 480 -8.45 -24.66 10.76
CA SER A 480 -8.20 -25.96 11.36
C SER A 480 -6.73 -26.14 11.75
N PRO A 481 -6.44 -26.81 12.88
CA PRO A 481 -5.09 -27.29 13.18
C PRO A 481 -4.53 -28.25 12.10
N ASP A 482 -5.40 -28.83 11.27
CA ASP A 482 -5.02 -29.70 10.17
C ASP A 482 -4.52 -28.95 8.93
N ASN A 483 -4.62 -27.62 8.89
CA ASN A 483 -4.01 -26.79 7.86
C ASN A 483 -2.52 -27.13 7.73
N LEU A 484 -2.08 -27.49 6.52
CA LEU A 484 -0.72 -28.00 6.28
C LEU A 484 0.37 -26.96 6.54
N LEU A 485 0.05 -25.67 6.44
CA LEU A 485 0.97 -24.61 6.83
C LEU A 485 1.19 -24.61 8.35
N PHE A 486 0.12 -24.78 9.15
CA PHE A 486 0.21 -24.88 10.61
C PHE A 486 0.89 -26.18 11.05
N LYS A 487 0.59 -27.30 10.39
CA LYS A 487 1.26 -28.60 10.62
C LYS A 487 2.78 -28.58 10.37
N SER A 488 3.28 -27.64 9.56
CA SER A 488 4.74 -27.44 9.39
C SER A 488 5.43 -27.09 10.70
N ASN A 489 4.71 -26.56 11.67
CA ASN A 489 5.18 -25.94 12.93
C ASN A 489 6.27 -24.86 12.75
N ALA A 490 6.47 -24.37 11.54
CA ALA A 490 7.50 -23.40 11.20
C ALA A 490 7.05 -21.96 11.42
N LEU A 491 5.74 -21.68 11.31
CA LEU A 491 5.21 -20.32 11.51
C LEU A 491 5.33 -19.90 12.97
N ASP A 492 5.83 -18.70 13.20
CA ASP A 492 5.95 -18.10 14.54
C ASP A 492 4.61 -17.59 15.07
N LEU A 493 3.76 -17.06 14.18
CA LEU A 493 2.43 -16.54 14.47
C LEU A 493 1.37 -17.34 13.72
N ILE A 494 0.27 -17.62 14.38
CA ILE A 494 -0.94 -18.13 13.73
C ILE A 494 -1.69 -16.94 13.15
N GLY A 495 -1.87 -16.95 11.83
CA GLY A 495 -2.57 -15.88 11.08
C GLY A 495 -3.87 -16.40 10.49
N TYR A 496 -5.02 -15.84 10.93
CA TYR A 496 -6.31 -16.14 10.31
C TYR A 496 -6.76 -15.03 9.40
N ASN A 497 -7.22 -15.42 8.22
CA ASN A 497 -8.11 -14.60 7.42
C ASN A 497 -9.54 -14.95 7.79
N TYR A 498 -10.34 -13.96 8.24
CA TYR A 498 -11.75 -14.13 8.65
C TYR A 498 -11.96 -15.11 9.83
N HIS A 499 -13.04 -15.89 9.81
CA HIS A 499 -13.34 -16.95 10.80
C HIS A 499 -13.38 -16.46 12.24
N ILE A 500 -14.05 -15.35 12.52
CA ILE A 500 -14.15 -14.78 13.87
C ILE A 500 -14.78 -15.75 14.89
N GLU A 501 -15.63 -16.66 14.43
CA GLU A 501 -16.27 -17.72 15.24
C GLU A 501 -15.27 -18.74 15.79
N ASN A 502 -14.12 -18.93 15.15
CA ASN A 502 -13.08 -19.89 15.53
C ASN A 502 -12.00 -19.27 16.45
N ILE A 503 -11.97 -17.95 16.64
CA ILE A 503 -10.94 -17.26 17.42
C ILE A 503 -10.87 -17.80 18.85
N LYS A 504 -12.03 -18.03 19.51
CA LYS A 504 -12.10 -18.58 20.86
C LYS A 504 -11.39 -19.93 21.05
N ASP A 505 -11.23 -20.69 19.97
CA ASP A 505 -10.63 -22.02 20.00
C ASP A 505 -9.11 -21.98 19.76
N VAL A 506 -8.55 -20.84 19.36
CA VAL A 506 -7.11 -20.67 19.07
C VAL A 506 -6.19 -21.06 20.22
N PRO A 507 -6.43 -20.64 21.48
CA PRO A 507 -5.55 -21.05 22.60
C PRO A 507 -5.55 -22.55 22.86
N LYS A 508 -6.63 -23.24 22.50
CA LYS A 508 -6.75 -24.70 22.61
C LYS A 508 -6.09 -25.39 21.45
N ASN A 509 -6.32 -24.92 20.24
CA ASN A 509 -5.86 -25.53 18.98
C ASN A 509 -4.36 -25.30 18.73
N PHE A 510 -3.83 -24.16 19.20
CA PHE A 510 -2.44 -23.75 19.02
C PHE A 510 -1.80 -23.30 20.33
N PRO A 511 -1.65 -24.18 21.31
CA PRO A 511 -1.10 -23.82 22.60
C PRO A 511 0.30 -23.21 22.47
N ASN A 512 0.54 -22.10 23.16
CA ASN A 512 1.80 -21.34 23.15
C ASN A 512 2.19 -20.67 21.81
N LYS A 513 1.30 -20.65 20.82
CA LYS A 513 1.50 -19.86 19.59
C LYS A 513 0.74 -18.53 19.71
N PRO A 514 1.40 -17.41 19.51
CA PRO A 514 0.73 -16.12 19.40
C PRO A 514 -0.17 -16.08 18.16
N PHE A 515 -1.19 -15.21 18.22
CA PHE A 515 -2.24 -15.14 17.21
C PHE A 515 -2.50 -13.71 16.74
N ILE A 516 -2.78 -13.56 15.45
CA ILE A 516 -3.21 -12.31 14.82
C ILE A 516 -4.23 -12.60 13.71
N MET A 517 -5.20 -11.69 13.53
CA MET A 517 -6.01 -11.71 12.33
C MET A 517 -5.25 -11.04 11.18
N THR A 518 -4.76 -11.86 10.26
CA THR A 518 -4.04 -11.38 9.07
C THR A 518 -4.98 -10.70 8.08
N GLU A 519 -6.27 -11.09 8.09
CA GLU A 519 -7.32 -10.46 7.30
C GLU A 519 -8.66 -10.58 8.04
N SER A 520 -9.43 -9.52 8.10
CA SER A 520 -10.70 -9.50 8.84
C SER A 520 -11.76 -8.67 8.14
N VAL A 521 -13.00 -8.83 8.51
CA VAL A 521 -14.13 -8.06 8.01
C VAL A 521 -14.49 -8.48 6.56
N SER A 522 -14.42 -7.71 5.53
CA SER A 522 -15.04 -7.76 4.19
C SER A 522 -16.50 -7.32 4.22
N ALA A 523 -16.78 -6.24 4.95
CA ALA A 523 -18.07 -5.55 4.84
C ALA A 523 -18.17 -4.84 3.48
N LEU A 524 -19.41 -4.70 3.00
CA LEU A 524 -19.70 -4.20 1.66
C LEU A 524 -20.45 -2.88 1.77
N GLN A 525 -19.85 -1.79 1.32
CA GLN A 525 -20.39 -0.45 1.50
C GLN A 525 -20.20 0.44 0.27
N THR A 526 -21.22 1.23 -0.06
CA THR A 526 -21.15 2.33 -1.03
C THR A 526 -21.44 3.64 -0.30
N THR A 527 -20.55 4.60 -0.41
CA THR A 527 -20.69 5.93 0.20
C THR A 527 -22.02 6.57 -0.19
N GLY A 528 -22.85 6.94 0.81
CA GLY A 528 -24.09 7.70 0.60
C GLY A 528 -25.32 6.87 0.25
N TYR A 529 -25.23 5.56 0.05
CA TYR A 529 -26.37 4.68 -0.25
C TYR A 529 -26.82 3.90 0.99
N TYR A 530 -28.07 4.04 1.40
CA TYR A 530 -28.59 3.46 2.65
C TYR A 530 -29.77 2.54 2.40
N MET A 531 -29.67 1.29 2.83
CA MET A 531 -30.75 0.30 2.74
C MET A 531 -31.48 0.21 4.09
N MET A 532 -32.76 0.55 4.07
CA MET A 532 -33.62 0.54 5.27
C MET A 532 -34.71 -0.54 5.15
N PRO A 533 -35.17 -1.11 6.28
CA PRO A 533 -34.68 -0.91 7.64
C PRO A 533 -33.27 -1.49 7.84
N SER A 534 -32.49 -0.90 8.76
CA SER A 534 -31.09 -1.28 9.03
C SER A 534 -30.94 -2.39 10.08
N ASP A 535 -32.03 -2.98 10.55
CA ASP A 535 -32.01 -3.97 11.65
C ASP A 535 -31.37 -5.30 11.28
N SER A 536 -31.38 -5.65 10.02
CA SER A 536 -30.90 -6.95 9.56
C SER A 536 -29.51 -6.84 8.94
N VAL A 537 -28.62 -7.70 9.38
CA VAL A 537 -27.35 -7.93 8.69
C VAL A 537 -27.60 -8.80 7.47
N ARG A 538 -27.04 -8.38 6.33
CA ARG A 538 -27.23 -9.02 5.03
C ARG A 538 -25.94 -9.62 4.53
N ARG A 539 -25.99 -10.87 4.09
CA ARG A 539 -24.90 -11.50 3.33
C ARG A 539 -25.12 -11.27 1.84
N ALA A 540 -24.07 -10.92 1.12
CA ALA A 540 -24.15 -10.69 -0.32
C ALA A 540 -22.92 -11.26 -1.06
N PRO A 541 -23.06 -12.31 -1.84
CA PRO A 541 -24.30 -13.13 -1.98
C PRO A 541 -24.67 -13.83 -0.67
N GLN A 542 -25.87 -14.38 -0.60
CA GLN A 542 -26.34 -15.12 0.59
C GLN A 542 -25.41 -16.29 0.90
N GLU A 543 -25.04 -17.01 -0.16
CA GLU A 543 -23.97 -18.02 -0.17
C GLU A 543 -23.03 -17.68 -1.34
N TRP A 544 -21.76 -17.94 -1.19
CA TRP A 544 -20.73 -17.54 -2.14
C TRP A 544 -20.94 -18.09 -3.58
N TRP A 545 -21.66 -19.21 -3.77
CA TRP A 545 -22.01 -19.78 -5.08
C TRP A 545 -23.33 -19.23 -5.67
N MET A 546 -24.06 -18.42 -4.91
CA MET A 546 -25.30 -17.83 -5.38
C MET A 546 -25.02 -16.53 -6.13
N PRO A 547 -25.73 -16.24 -7.23
CA PRO A 547 -25.64 -14.94 -7.85
C PRO A 547 -26.26 -13.87 -6.93
N TYR A 548 -25.66 -12.71 -6.89
CA TYR A 548 -26.21 -11.53 -6.26
C TYR A 548 -26.55 -10.49 -7.32
N THR A 549 -27.77 -10.01 -7.31
CA THR A 549 -28.27 -9.02 -8.26
C THR A 549 -28.98 -7.90 -7.51
N ASN A 550 -28.52 -6.68 -7.71
CA ASN A 550 -29.19 -5.45 -7.33
C ASN A 550 -28.97 -4.44 -8.46
N PRO A 551 -30.06 -3.95 -9.11
CA PRO A 551 -29.94 -3.04 -10.26
C PRO A 551 -29.18 -1.74 -9.98
N SER A 552 -29.06 -1.34 -8.70
CA SER A 552 -28.32 -0.14 -8.31
C SER A 552 -26.80 -0.32 -8.38
N PHE A 553 -26.28 -1.55 -8.34
CA PHE A 553 -24.85 -1.86 -8.15
C PHE A 553 -24.25 -1.22 -6.89
N MET A 554 -25.06 -0.97 -5.86
CA MET A 554 -24.64 -0.35 -4.60
C MET A 554 -24.89 -1.27 -3.42
N CYS A 555 -24.11 -1.10 -2.37
CA CYS A 555 -24.21 -1.78 -1.08
C CYS A 555 -24.55 -0.78 0.02
N SER A 556 -25.28 -1.24 1.04
CA SER A 556 -25.70 -0.37 2.16
C SER A 556 -24.51 0.31 2.84
N ALA A 557 -24.56 1.62 3.04
CA ALA A 557 -23.53 2.35 3.78
C ALA A 557 -23.56 2.11 5.30
N TYR A 558 -24.64 1.56 5.86
CA TYR A 558 -24.65 1.04 7.22
C TYR A 558 -23.71 -0.17 7.34
N ASP A 559 -23.19 -0.41 8.54
CA ASP A 559 -22.41 -1.62 8.84
C ASP A 559 -23.32 -2.85 9.02
N ASN A 560 -24.12 -3.14 8.01
CA ASN A 560 -25.12 -4.20 8.02
C ASN A 560 -25.12 -5.07 6.75
N MET A 561 -24.03 -5.04 5.98
CA MET A 561 -23.87 -5.86 4.77
C MET A 561 -22.42 -6.34 4.64
N HIS A 562 -22.21 -7.63 4.39
CA HIS A 562 -20.89 -8.22 4.27
C HIS A 562 -20.86 -9.37 3.25
N ALA A 563 -19.66 -9.73 2.80
CA ALA A 563 -19.41 -10.90 1.95
C ALA A 563 -19.76 -12.22 2.67
N ALA A 564 -20.07 -13.26 1.89
CA ALA A 564 -20.57 -14.55 2.43
C ALA A 564 -19.60 -15.23 3.42
N TRP A 565 -18.29 -14.98 3.28
CA TRP A 565 -17.22 -15.57 4.09
C TRP A 565 -16.82 -14.75 5.32
N SER A 566 -17.51 -13.65 5.58
CA SER A 566 -17.03 -12.64 6.50
C SER A 566 -18.10 -12.12 7.47
N SER A 567 -17.86 -10.94 8.03
CA SER A 567 -18.63 -10.31 9.10
C SER A 567 -18.65 -8.79 8.96
N THR A 568 -19.46 -8.12 9.78
CA THR A 568 -19.48 -6.66 9.87
C THR A 568 -18.23 -6.12 10.63
N HIS A 569 -17.94 -4.85 10.47
CA HIS A 569 -16.86 -4.18 11.20
C HIS A 569 -17.07 -4.24 12.72
N GLU A 570 -18.28 -3.92 13.17
CA GLU A 570 -18.60 -3.91 14.62
C GLU A 570 -18.46 -5.29 15.24
N SER A 571 -18.98 -6.35 14.59
CA SER A 571 -18.89 -7.71 15.13
C SER A 571 -17.45 -8.24 15.20
N THR A 572 -16.63 -7.94 14.20
CA THR A 572 -15.22 -8.32 14.21
C THR A 572 -14.45 -7.55 15.29
N TRP A 573 -14.65 -6.24 15.35
CA TRP A 573 -13.98 -5.40 16.35
C TRP A 573 -14.33 -5.84 17.79
N ASP A 574 -15.57 -6.21 18.03
CA ASP A 574 -15.98 -6.73 19.34
C ASP A 574 -15.17 -7.98 19.75
N VAL A 575 -14.98 -8.92 18.83
CA VAL A 575 -14.16 -10.12 19.09
C VAL A 575 -12.69 -9.75 19.33
N VAL A 576 -12.09 -8.92 18.49
CA VAL A 576 -10.68 -8.53 18.59
C VAL A 576 -10.41 -7.75 19.89
N LYS A 577 -11.28 -6.81 20.23
CA LYS A 577 -11.16 -5.94 21.40
C LYS A 577 -11.23 -6.72 22.71
N ASN A 578 -12.13 -7.70 22.80
CA ASN A 578 -12.47 -8.39 24.04
C ASN A 578 -11.66 -9.69 24.26
N ASN A 579 -10.68 -10.02 23.42
CA ASN A 579 -9.79 -11.17 23.60
C ASN A 579 -8.34 -10.71 23.70
N ASP A 580 -7.76 -10.74 24.89
CA ASP A 580 -6.42 -10.20 25.18
C ASP A 580 -5.32 -10.88 24.35
N PHE A 581 -5.43 -12.20 24.13
CA PHE A 581 -4.44 -12.98 23.38
C PHE A 581 -4.39 -12.63 21.88
N VAL A 582 -5.42 -11.99 21.32
CA VAL A 582 -5.44 -11.53 19.94
C VAL A 582 -4.50 -10.34 19.78
N GLY A 583 -3.40 -10.49 19.07
CA GLY A 583 -2.42 -9.41 18.87
C GLY A 583 -2.98 -8.20 18.12
N GLY A 584 -4.05 -8.37 17.37
CA GLY A 584 -4.75 -7.35 16.63
C GLY A 584 -5.35 -7.89 15.33
N GLN A 585 -5.66 -6.99 14.39
CA GLN A 585 -6.26 -7.33 13.10
C GLN A 585 -5.70 -6.48 11.96
N PHE A 586 -5.84 -6.98 10.73
CA PHE A 586 -5.71 -6.23 9.48
C PHE A 586 -7.04 -6.31 8.73
N ILE A 587 -7.74 -5.19 8.63
CA ILE A 587 -9.08 -5.11 8.05
C ILE A 587 -9.01 -5.17 6.52
N TRP A 588 -9.83 -5.98 5.90
CA TRP A 588 -10.06 -5.98 4.46
C TRP A 588 -11.20 -5.01 4.10
N THR A 589 -10.92 -3.77 3.61
CA THR A 589 -9.60 -3.12 3.43
C THR A 589 -9.63 -1.69 3.98
N GLY A 590 -8.46 -1.04 4.03
CA GLY A 590 -8.40 0.38 4.41
C GLY A 590 -9.01 1.29 3.36
N TRP A 591 -8.71 1.04 2.08
CA TRP A 591 -9.22 1.76 0.91
C TRP A 591 -9.91 0.82 -0.06
N ASP A 592 -10.95 1.30 -0.74
CA ASP A 592 -11.42 0.64 -1.94
C ASP A 592 -10.29 0.62 -2.98
N TYR A 593 -10.23 -0.41 -3.79
CA TYR A 593 -9.22 -0.64 -4.80
C TYR A 593 -9.86 -1.07 -6.13
N LEU A 594 -9.12 -0.95 -7.20
CA LEU A 594 -9.57 -1.43 -8.51
C LEU A 594 -9.56 -2.96 -8.56
N GLY A 595 -10.60 -3.53 -9.15
CA GLY A 595 -10.81 -4.98 -9.19
C GLY A 595 -11.68 -5.50 -8.05
N GLU A 596 -11.88 -6.82 -8.06
CA GLU A 596 -12.62 -7.58 -7.04
C GLU A 596 -13.97 -6.96 -6.59
N PRO A 597 -14.90 -6.73 -7.52
CA PRO A 597 -16.11 -5.96 -7.25
C PRO A 597 -17.21 -6.75 -6.55
N THR A 598 -16.86 -7.74 -5.72
CA THR A 598 -17.86 -8.51 -4.94
C THR A 598 -18.81 -7.56 -4.19
N PRO A 599 -20.15 -7.82 -4.23
CA PRO A 599 -20.83 -9.04 -4.69
C PRO A 599 -21.23 -9.02 -6.17
N TYR A 600 -20.81 -7.99 -6.90
CA TYR A 600 -21.22 -7.76 -8.29
C TYR A 600 -20.17 -8.27 -9.28
N GLY A 601 -20.57 -8.33 -10.55
CA GLY A 601 -19.69 -8.39 -11.70
C GLY A 601 -19.75 -7.08 -12.48
N PHE A 602 -19.14 -7.06 -13.68
CA PHE A 602 -19.21 -5.91 -14.58
C PHE A 602 -20.66 -5.38 -14.76
N PRO A 603 -20.92 -4.08 -14.70
CA PRO A 603 -20.01 -2.94 -14.78
C PRO A 603 -19.32 -2.53 -13.46
N ALA A 604 -19.61 -3.18 -12.35
CA ALA A 604 -18.81 -2.98 -11.15
C ALA A 604 -17.37 -3.44 -11.42
N ARG A 605 -16.39 -2.62 -11.02
CA ARG A 605 -14.97 -2.75 -11.39
C ARG A 605 -13.97 -2.40 -10.28
N SER A 606 -14.48 -1.99 -9.13
CA SER A 606 -13.69 -1.76 -7.93
C SER A 606 -14.36 -2.35 -6.71
N SER A 607 -13.61 -2.55 -5.65
CA SER A 607 -14.09 -3.16 -4.42
C SER A 607 -15.12 -2.30 -3.69
N TYR A 608 -15.84 -2.94 -2.77
CA TYR A 608 -16.80 -2.33 -1.84
C TYR A 608 -16.30 -2.40 -0.40
N PHE A 609 -15.13 -3.00 -0.17
CA PHE A 609 -14.60 -3.40 1.13
C PHE A 609 -13.94 -2.26 1.92
N GLY A 610 -13.46 -1.22 1.23
CA GLY A 610 -12.69 -0.14 1.84
C GLY A 610 -13.47 0.61 2.92
N ILE A 611 -12.77 0.98 4.00
CA ILE A 611 -13.25 1.94 5.00
C ILE A 611 -13.29 3.36 4.39
N ILE A 612 -12.45 3.61 3.42
CA ILE A 612 -12.37 4.83 2.60
C ILE A 612 -12.62 4.41 1.16
N ASP A 613 -13.44 5.15 0.42
CA ASP A 613 -13.73 4.83 -0.96
C ASP A 613 -12.57 5.13 -1.92
N LEU A 614 -12.69 4.73 -3.18
CA LEU A 614 -11.61 4.85 -4.18
C LEU A 614 -11.13 6.28 -4.42
N ALA A 615 -12.02 7.27 -4.30
CA ALA A 615 -11.70 8.69 -4.42
C ALA A 615 -11.07 9.28 -3.14
N GLY A 616 -11.15 8.55 -2.03
CA GLY A 616 -10.64 8.97 -0.73
C GLY A 616 -11.67 9.66 0.15
N PHE A 617 -12.95 9.39 -0.07
CA PHE A 617 -13.97 9.87 0.84
C PHE A 617 -14.22 8.82 1.93
N PRO A 618 -14.11 9.18 3.24
CA PRO A 618 -14.40 8.28 4.33
C PRO A 618 -15.84 7.77 4.25
N LYS A 619 -16.02 6.45 4.39
CA LYS A 619 -17.34 5.85 4.61
C LYS A 619 -17.73 6.01 6.09
N ASP A 620 -19.00 5.80 6.45
CA ASP A 620 -19.46 6.08 7.83
C ASP A 620 -18.71 5.26 8.89
N VAL A 621 -18.33 4.03 8.56
CA VAL A 621 -17.57 3.14 9.45
C VAL A 621 -16.17 3.67 9.81
N TYR A 622 -15.59 4.56 9.03
CA TYR A 622 -14.37 5.27 9.39
C TYR A 622 -14.49 5.94 10.77
N TYR A 623 -15.62 6.53 11.05
CA TYR A 623 -15.88 7.23 12.31
C TYR A 623 -16.14 6.27 13.48
N MET A 624 -16.63 5.04 13.19
CA MET A 624 -16.66 3.99 14.20
C MET A 624 -15.25 3.67 14.69
N TYR A 625 -14.33 3.37 13.77
CA TYR A 625 -12.95 3.09 14.15
C TYR A 625 -12.25 4.30 14.78
N GLN A 626 -12.47 5.51 14.27
CA GLN A 626 -11.90 6.72 14.88
C GLN A 626 -12.38 6.90 16.32
N SER A 627 -13.64 6.58 16.61
CA SER A 627 -14.19 6.65 17.96
C SER A 627 -13.60 5.61 18.92
N GLU A 628 -13.21 4.44 18.42
CA GLU A 628 -12.66 3.33 19.17
C GLU A 628 -11.12 3.36 19.29
N TRP A 629 -10.44 3.80 18.24
CA TRP A 629 -8.98 3.72 18.14
C TRP A 629 -8.24 5.00 18.52
N THR A 630 -8.97 6.10 18.72
CA THR A 630 -8.35 7.39 19.06
C THR A 630 -8.97 8.05 20.26
N GLN A 631 -8.26 9.03 20.81
CA GLN A 631 -8.79 9.97 21.80
C GLN A 631 -9.35 11.25 21.14
N LYS A 632 -9.43 11.30 19.79
CA LYS A 632 -10.08 12.41 19.10
C LYS A 632 -11.57 12.40 19.42
N PRO A 633 -12.17 13.57 19.65
CA PRO A 633 -13.61 13.62 19.89
C PRO A 633 -14.39 13.30 18.61
N VAL A 634 -15.23 12.30 18.65
CA VAL A 634 -16.10 11.86 17.54
C VAL A 634 -17.55 12.03 17.93
N LEU A 635 -18.35 12.61 17.04
CA LEU A 635 -19.82 12.63 17.06
C LEU A 635 -20.29 12.67 15.60
N HIS A 636 -20.52 11.48 15.02
CA HIS A 636 -20.86 11.31 13.62
C HIS A 636 -22.27 10.78 13.47
N LEU A 637 -23.16 11.65 12.97
CA LEU A 637 -24.57 11.36 12.67
C LEU A 637 -24.73 11.06 11.18
N PHE A 638 -25.45 10.03 10.85
CA PHE A 638 -25.79 9.63 9.49
C PHE A 638 -27.09 8.84 9.43
N PRO A 639 -27.77 8.72 8.28
CA PRO A 639 -27.44 9.22 6.94
C PRO A 639 -27.64 10.73 6.76
N HIS A 640 -27.49 11.22 5.52
CA HIS A 640 -27.92 12.57 5.13
C HIS A 640 -29.40 12.82 5.39
N TRP A 641 -29.83 14.10 5.42
CA TRP A 641 -31.22 14.46 5.73
C TRP A 641 -31.95 15.03 4.49
N ASN A 642 -32.00 14.22 3.39
CA ASN A 642 -32.76 14.50 2.16
C ASN A 642 -33.46 13.20 1.71
N TRP A 643 -34.74 13.06 2.05
CA TRP A 643 -35.55 11.86 1.80
C TRP A 643 -36.94 12.25 1.27
N LEU A 644 -37.80 11.30 1.03
CA LEU A 644 -39.19 11.56 0.71
C LEU A 644 -39.94 11.92 1.99
N ASP A 645 -40.85 12.91 1.89
CA ASP A 645 -41.62 13.37 3.03
C ASP A 645 -42.39 12.20 3.68
N GLY A 646 -42.24 12.08 5.01
CA GLY A 646 -42.83 10.98 5.79
C GLY A 646 -42.08 9.64 5.67
N GLN A 647 -41.04 9.54 4.88
CA GLN A 647 -40.24 8.30 4.78
C GLN A 647 -39.60 7.98 6.15
N GLN A 648 -39.69 6.71 6.56
CA GLN A 648 -39.04 6.25 7.79
C GLN A 648 -37.53 6.05 7.57
N ILE A 649 -36.70 6.69 8.43
CA ILE A 649 -35.25 6.76 8.35
C ILE A 649 -34.63 6.20 9.61
N ASP A 650 -33.62 5.34 9.48
CA ASP A 650 -32.78 4.89 10.58
C ASP A 650 -31.58 5.83 10.74
N MET A 651 -31.62 6.72 11.72
CA MET A 651 -30.49 7.60 12.04
C MET A 651 -29.54 6.87 12.98
N TRP A 652 -28.30 6.71 12.55
CA TRP A 652 -27.21 6.12 13.36
C TRP A 652 -26.25 7.21 13.84
N CYS A 653 -25.61 6.96 15.00
CA CYS A 653 -24.59 7.85 15.52
C CYS A 653 -23.42 7.05 16.12
N TYR A 654 -22.21 7.31 15.57
CA TYR A 654 -20.94 6.89 16.19
C TYR A 654 -20.43 8.02 17.06
N PHE A 655 -20.04 7.72 18.31
CA PHE A 655 -19.53 8.73 19.24
C PHE A 655 -18.59 8.14 20.27
N ASN A 656 -17.76 9.01 20.84
CA ASN A 656 -16.94 8.72 22.02
C ASN A 656 -16.93 9.90 22.99
N GLN A 657 -16.31 9.71 24.17
CA GLN A 657 -16.14 10.72 25.22
C GLN A 657 -17.46 11.37 25.69
N ALA A 658 -18.56 10.65 25.54
CA ALA A 658 -19.89 11.03 26.02
C ALA A 658 -20.59 9.78 26.60
N ASP A 659 -21.54 9.99 27.52
CA ASP A 659 -22.29 8.92 28.18
C ASP A 659 -23.59 8.62 27.43
N ALA A 660 -24.14 9.62 26.76
CA ALA A 660 -25.40 9.56 26.04
C ALA A 660 -25.43 10.56 24.89
N VAL A 661 -26.31 10.31 23.94
CA VAL A 661 -26.62 11.23 22.86
C VAL A 661 -28.14 11.37 22.69
N GLU A 662 -28.59 12.57 22.36
CA GLU A 662 -30.01 12.91 22.15
C GLU A 662 -30.21 13.45 20.74
N LEU A 663 -31.18 12.89 20.02
CA LEU A 663 -31.54 13.31 18.66
C LEU A 663 -32.65 14.34 18.68
N PHE A 664 -32.56 15.37 17.86
CA PHE A 664 -33.59 16.38 17.64
C PHE A 664 -33.92 16.48 16.16
N ILE A 665 -35.21 16.57 15.83
CA ILE A 665 -35.71 16.91 14.50
C ILE A 665 -36.46 18.23 14.62
N ASN A 666 -35.99 19.25 13.88
CA ASN A 666 -36.59 20.60 13.92
C ASN A 666 -36.75 21.12 15.37
N GLY A 667 -35.79 20.82 16.24
CA GLY A 667 -35.78 21.25 17.66
C GLY A 667 -36.63 20.35 18.61
N ILE A 668 -37.30 19.30 18.07
CA ILE A 668 -38.09 18.37 18.89
C ILE A 668 -37.27 17.12 19.20
N SER A 669 -37.11 16.81 20.48
CA SER A 669 -36.36 15.63 20.95
C SER A 669 -37.02 14.34 20.48
N GLN A 670 -36.20 13.43 19.96
CA GLN A 670 -36.55 12.06 19.57
C GLN A 670 -36.09 11.03 20.64
N GLY A 671 -35.60 11.53 21.78
CA GLY A 671 -35.15 10.74 22.91
C GLY A 671 -33.63 10.55 22.97
N ILE A 672 -33.21 10.18 24.18
CA ILE A 672 -31.81 9.93 24.55
C ILE A 672 -31.47 8.44 24.32
N GLN A 673 -30.28 8.19 23.76
CA GLN A 673 -29.73 6.84 23.59
C GLN A 673 -28.39 6.70 24.30
N HIS A 674 -28.11 5.51 24.82
CA HIS A 674 -26.86 5.09 25.45
C HIS A 674 -26.31 3.89 24.71
N LYS A 675 -25.00 3.83 24.49
CA LYS A 675 -24.37 2.59 24.02
C LYS A 675 -24.46 1.52 25.12
N LYS A 676 -24.94 0.33 24.78
CA LYS A 676 -24.87 -0.83 25.66
C LYS A 676 -23.49 -1.52 25.49
N PRO A 677 -23.11 -2.40 26.43
CA PRO A 677 -21.96 -3.28 26.24
C PRO A 677 -22.05 -4.00 24.88
N HIS A 678 -20.94 -4.06 24.14
CA HIS A 678 -20.86 -4.68 22.82
C HIS A 678 -21.65 -3.98 21.69
N GLU A 679 -22.12 -2.72 21.91
CA GLU A 679 -22.69 -1.85 20.89
C GLU A 679 -21.73 -0.70 20.57
N TYR A 680 -21.55 -0.41 19.29
CA TYR A 680 -20.60 0.62 18.83
C TYR A 680 -21.30 1.85 18.25
N HIS A 681 -22.59 1.72 17.88
CA HIS A 681 -23.47 2.83 17.50
C HIS A 681 -24.73 2.89 18.36
N VAL A 682 -25.48 3.97 18.26
CA VAL A 682 -26.86 4.08 18.69
C VAL A 682 -27.74 4.44 17.50
N LYS A 683 -29.04 4.13 17.62
CA LYS A 683 -29.97 4.26 16.49
C LYS A 683 -31.31 4.82 16.93
N TRP A 684 -31.88 5.70 16.10
CA TRP A 684 -33.27 6.14 16.15
C TRP A 684 -33.95 5.82 14.84
N ARG A 685 -35.23 5.39 14.89
CA ARG A 685 -36.08 5.23 13.72
C ARG A 685 -37.10 6.32 13.72
N VAL A 686 -37.02 7.23 12.78
CA VAL A 686 -37.78 8.49 12.73
C VAL A 686 -38.38 8.72 11.37
N ASN A 687 -39.44 9.51 11.28
CA ASN A 687 -39.98 9.93 10.01
C ASN A 687 -39.27 11.20 9.53
N TYR A 688 -38.98 11.24 8.24
CA TYR A 688 -38.34 12.41 7.63
C TYR A 688 -39.32 13.56 7.56
N GLU A 689 -38.87 14.73 7.99
CA GLU A 689 -39.49 16.03 7.79
C GLU A 689 -38.37 17.00 7.31
N PRO A 690 -38.63 17.80 6.25
CA PRO A 690 -37.64 18.79 5.81
C PRO A 690 -37.24 19.72 6.94
N GLY A 691 -35.94 20.06 7.01
CA GLY A 691 -35.39 20.92 8.07
C GLY A 691 -34.04 20.42 8.57
N THR A 692 -33.87 20.38 9.89
CA THR A 692 -32.60 20.03 10.54
C THR A 692 -32.77 18.85 11.45
N VAL A 693 -31.85 17.89 11.32
CA VAL A 693 -31.63 16.82 12.30
C VAL A 693 -30.33 17.11 13.05
N MET A 694 -30.37 17.14 14.38
CA MET A 694 -29.24 17.45 15.24
C MET A 694 -29.07 16.37 16.31
N VAL A 695 -27.82 15.99 16.58
CA VAL A 695 -27.50 15.14 17.73
C VAL A 695 -26.65 15.92 18.72
N VAL A 696 -27.00 15.78 20.01
CA VAL A 696 -26.35 16.44 21.15
C VAL A 696 -25.75 15.35 22.06
N ALA A 697 -24.47 15.44 22.30
CA ALA A 697 -23.74 14.51 23.17
C ALA A 697 -23.68 15.05 24.61
N HIS A 698 -23.97 14.18 25.56
CA HIS A 698 -23.99 14.49 27.00
C HIS A 698 -22.94 13.70 27.75
N LYS A 699 -22.27 14.33 28.70
CA LYS A 699 -21.39 13.71 29.68
C LYS A 699 -21.70 14.22 31.07
N GLN A 700 -22.04 13.30 31.99
CA GLN A 700 -22.46 13.65 33.35
C GLN A 700 -23.57 14.71 33.39
N GLY A 701 -24.56 14.57 32.50
CA GLY A 701 -25.72 15.48 32.37
C GLY A 701 -25.42 16.82 31.69
N LYS A 702 -24.17 17.09 31.23
CA LYS A 702 -23.80 18.33 30.56
C LYS A 702 -23.60 18.08 29.08
N VAL A 703 -24.04 19.02 28.26
CA VAL A 703 -23.76 19.03 26.83
C VAL A 703 -22.26 19.22 26.60
N VAL A 704 -21.64 18.30 25.88
CA VAL A 704 -20.20 18.35 25.57
C VAL A 704 -19.93 18.58 24.09
N ARG A 705 -20.89 18.25 23.21
CA ARG A 705 -20.78 18.43 21.76
C ARG A 705 -22.15 18.34 21.08
N GLN A 706 -22.26 18.96 19.90
CA GLN A 706 -23.40 18.78 19.00
C GLN A 706 -22.96 18.79 17.54
N THR A 707 -23.74 18.16 16.68
CA THR A 707 -23.59 18.21 15.23
C THR A 707 -24.98 18.17 14.59
N GLU A 708 -25.12 18.78 13.41
CA GLU A 708 -26.39 18.85 12.69
C GLU A 708 -26.20 18.56 11.19
N ILE A 709 -27.27 18.06 10.60
CA ILE A 709 -27.43 17.84 9.16
C ILE A 709 -28.72 18.52 8.75
N SER A 710 -28.68 19.39 7.74
CA SER A 710 -29.87 20.06 7.23
C SER A 710 -30.25 19.54 5.86
N THR A 711 -31.55 19.54 5.58
CA THR A 711 -32.07 19.27 4.24
C THR A 711 -31.45 20.28 3.25
N ALA A 712 -30.79 19.76 2.22
CA ALA A 712 -30.28 20.58 1.12
C ALA A 712 -31.40 20.88 0.11
N GLY A 713 -31.36 22.07 -0.45
CA GLY A 713 -32.21 22.48 -1.56
C GLY A 713 -31.74 21.96 -2.91
N ALA A 714 -32.24 22.56 -3.99
CA ALA A 714 -31.79 22.23 -5.34
C ALA A 714 -30.31 22.61 -5.54
N PRO A 715 -29.56 21.87 -6.39
CA PRO A 715 -28.21 22.25 -6.77
C PRO A 715 -28.12 23.69 -7.30
N ASP A 716 -27.15 24.46 -6.82
CA ASP A 716 -26.96 25.88 -7.17
C ASP A 716 -25.54 26.17 -7.68
N HIS A 717 -24.53 25.67 -6.99
CA HIS A 717 -23.14 25.93 -7.35
C HIS A 717 -22.19 24.79 -7.01
N ILE A 718 -20.99 24.85 -7.58
CA ILE A 718 -19.88 23.97 -7.25
C ILE A 718 -19.06 24.64 -6.14
N ARG A 719 -18.56 23.85 -5.21
CA ARG A 719 -17.59 24.27 -4.18
C ARG A 719 -16.35 23.43 -4.29
N LEU A 720 -15.19 24.06 -4.51
CA LEU A 720 -13.88 23.40 -4.56
C LEU A 720 -13.17 23.52 -3.21
N ARG A 721 -12.61 22.41 -2.74
CA ARG A 721 -11.80 22.35 -1.52
C ARG A 721 -10.54 21.53 -1.77
N ALA A 722 -9.37 22.16 -1.60
CA ALA A 722 -8.11 21.43 -1.65
C ALA A 722 -7.76 20.87 -0.27
N GLU A 723 -7.34 19.61 -0.21
CA GLU A 723 -6.76 19.02 1.01
C GLU A 723 -5.43 19.69 1.36
N ASN A 724 -4.68 20.10 0.34
CA ASN A 724 -3.47 20.90 0.43
C ASN A 724 -3.45 21.92 -0.71
N SER A 725 -3.31 23.19 -0.39
CA SER A 725 -3.22 24.29 -1.36
C SER A 725 -1.77 24.56 -1.81
N THR A 726 -0.80 23.90 -1.19
CA THR A 726 0.63 24.02 -1.51
C THR A 726 1.25 22.65 -1.62
N CYS A 727 2.01 22.38 -2.69
CA CYS A 727 2.75 21.14 -2.91
C CYS A 727 4.17 21.42 -3.42
N LYS A 728 5.01 20.39 -3.47
CA LYS A 728 6.35 20.48 -4.05
C LYS A 728 6.27 20.47 -5.58
N PRO A 729 7.31 20.91 -6.29
CA PRO A 729 7.45 20.66 -7.73
C PRO A 729 7.33 19.17 -8.03
N GLY A 730 6.53 18.81 -9.03
CA GLY A 730 6.17 17.43 -9.32
C GLY A 730 5.16 16.79 -8.34
N GLY A 731 4.77 17.51 -7.28
CA GLY A 731 3.84 17.07 -6.26
C GLY A 731 2.38 17.15 -6.67
N LEU A 732 1.52 16.46 -5.93
CA LEU A 732 0.08 16.36 -6.18
C LEU A 732 -0.72 17.23 -5.20
N ALA A 733 -1.79 17.83 -5.73
CA ALA A 733 -2.88 18.36 -4.91
C ALA A 733 -4.17 17.61 -5.20
N PHE A 734 -4.90 17.30 -4.13
CA PHE A 734 -6.18 16.60 -4.17
C PHE A 734 -7.29 17.59 -3.87
N ILE A 735 -8.21 17.77 -4.81
CA ILE A 735 -9.27 18.77 -4.75
C ILE A 735 -10.63 18.07 -4.80
N GLU A 736 -11.40 18.22 -3.74
CA GLU A 736 -12.80 17.82 -3.71
C GLU A 736 -13.65 18.86 -4.42
N ALA A 737 -14.53 18.42 -5.31
CA ALA A 737 -15.56 19.23 -5.91
C ALA A 737 -16.93 18.75 -5.40
N GLU A 738 -17.66 19.62 -4.71
CA GLU A 738 -18.99 19.34 -4.19
C GLU A 738 -20.05 20.13 -4.96
N VAL A 739 -21.18 19.48 -5.22
CA VAL A 739 -22.40 20.14 -5.71
C VAL A 739 -23.22 20.58 -4.49
N VAL A 740 -23.43 21.86 -4.33
CA VAL A 740 -24.10 22.42 -3.16
C VAL A 740 -25.30 23.28 -3.55
N ASP A 741 -26.23 23.44 -2.61
CA ASP A 741 -27.37 24.33 -2.74
C ASP A 741 -26.99 25.83 -2.52
N LYS A 742 -27.98 26.73 -2.61
CA LYS A 742 -27.78 28.18 -2.41
C LYS A 742 -27.19 28.51 -1.03
N ASP A 743 -27.42 27.70 -0.01
CA ASP A 743 -26.94 27.85 1.35
C ASP A 743 -25.61 27.16 1.61
N GLY A 744 -25.01 26.54 0.57
CA GLY A 744 -23.74 25.85 0.66
C GLY A 744 -23.84 24.45 1.27
N ARG A 745 -25.03 23.84 1.35
CA ARG A 745 -25.23 22.48 1.81
C ARG A 745 -25.01 21.52 0.65
N ARG A 746 -24.28 20.42 0.86
CA ARG A 746 -24.07 19.40 -0.16
C ARG A 746 -25.40 18.76 -0.53
N CYS A 747 -25.69 18.66 -1.84
CA CYS A 747 -26.84 17.98 -2.40
C CYS A 747 -26.55 16.46 -2.51
N PRO A 748 -27.05 15.63 -1.60
CA PRO A 748 -26.61 14.22 -1.49
C PRO A 748 -27.09 13.34 -2.66
N TRP A 749 -28.04 13.82 -3.50
CA TRP A 749 -28.51 13.12 -4.68
C TRP A 749 -28.00 13.69 -6.01
N ALA A 750 -27.08 14.67 -5.94
CA ALA A 750 -26.59 15.33 -7.15
C ALA A 750 -25.64 14.40 -7.92
N ASP A 751 -25.92 14.23 -9.22
CA ASP A 751 -25.14 13.46 -10.18
C ASP A 751 -24.73 14.31 -11.41
N ASN A 752 -24.66 15.64 -11.23
CA ASN A 752 -24.31 16.59 -12.29
C ASN A 752 -22.95 16.24 -12.93
N GLN A 753 -22.87 16.38 -14.25
CA GLN A 753 -21.58 16.32 -14.96
C GLN A 753 -20.76 17.57 -14.66
N LEU A 754 -19.56 17.38 -14.11
CA LEU A 754 -18.60 18.44 -13.82
C LEU A 754 -17.47 18.42 -14.83
N TYR A 755 -17.04 19.62 -15.26
CA TYR A 755 -15.94 19.84 -16.22
C TYR A 755 -14.86 20.68 -15.56
N PHE A 756 -13.61 20.30 -15.76
CA PHE A 756 -12.46 20.90 -15.11
C PHE A 756 -11.50 21.50 -16.13
N GLU A 757 -11.02 22.70 -15.86
CA GLU A 757 -10.07 23.43 -16.69
C GLU A 757 -8.93 23.93 -15.80
N THR A 758 -7.70 23.85 -16.32
CA THR A 758 -6.51 24.35 -15.64
C THR A 758 -5.91 25.53 -16.41
N GLU A 759 -5.44 26.53 -15.65
CA GLU A 759 -4.66 27.65 -16.17
C GLU A 759 -3.39 27.81 -15.32
N GLY A 760 -2.21 27.78 -15.96
CA GLY A 760 -0.91 27.88 -15.27
C GLY A 760 -0.04 26.63 -15.46
N ASN A 761 0.93 26.43 -14.55
CA ASN A 761 1.95 25.38 -14.68
C ASN A 761 1.55 24.12 -13.89
N GLY A 762 0.88 23.22 -14.56
CA GLY A 762 0.45 21.93 -14.04
C GLY A 762 -0.68 21.33 -14.88
N GLU A 763 -1.05 20.11 -14.56
CA GLU A 763 -2.03 19.34 -15.32
C GLU A 763 -2.97 18.54 -14.41
N ILE A 764 -4.16 18.20 -14.90
CA ILE A 764 -5.05 17.22 -14.27
C ILE A 764 -4.49 15.84 -14.57
N VAL A 765 -4.14 15.08 -13.53
CA VAL A 765 -3.59 13.74 -13.65
C VAL A 765 -4.59 12.63 -13.33
N GLY A 766 -5.77 13.00 -12.82
CA GLY A 766 -6.85 12.05 -12.59
C GLY A 766 -8.11 12.69 -12.04
N VAL A 767 -9.25 12.05 -12.31
CA VAL A 767 -10.57 12.40 -11.75
C VAL A 767 -11.27 11.14 -11.25
N ASP A 768 -11.95 11.24 -10.11
CA ASP A 768 -12.70 10.13 -9.54
C ASP A 768 -13.96 10.65 -8.82
N ASN A 769 -14.89 9.77 -8.47
CA ASN A 769 -16.07 10.10 -7.67
C ASN A 769 -16.41 9.03 -6.61
N GLY A 770 -15.57 7.99 -6.45
CA GLY A 770 -15.78 6.88 -5.53
C GLY A 770 -16.84 5.86 -5.95
N SER A 771 -17.47 6.02 -7.12
CA SER A 771 -18.43 5.03 -7.64
C SER A 771 -17.73 3.74 -8.07
N GLN A 772 -18.15 2.61 -7.54
CA GLN A 772 -17.57 1.30 -7.87
C GLN A 772 -17.95 0.80 -9.28
N PHE A 773 -18.92 1.42 -9.94
CA PHE A 773 -19.45 0.99 -11.24
C PHE A 773 -19.46 2.07 -12.33
N SER A 774 -18.89 3.26 -12.07
CA SER A 774 -18.75 4.29 -13.10
C SER A 774 -17.79 3.85 -14.19
N MET A 775 -18.21 3.99 -15.47
CA MET A 775 -17.43 3.62 -16.66
C MET A 775 -16.66 4.80 -17.25
N GLU A 776 -16.68 5.97 -16.61
CA GLU A 776 -15.93 7.14 -17.06
C GLU A 776 -14.44 6.93 -16.88
N ARG A 777 -13.63 7.40 -17.84
CA ARG A 777 -12.17 7.34 -17.74
C ARG A 777 -11.66 8.13 -16.55
N PHE A 778 -10.63 7.64 -15.90
CA PHE A 778 -9.91 8.38 -14.87
C PHE A 778 -9.01 9.47 -15.42
N LYS A 779 -8.38 9.22 -16.58
CA LYS A 779 -7.53 10.22 -17.25
C LYS A 779 -8.38 11.12 -18.14
N ALA A 780 -9.11 12.02 -17.49
CA ALA A 780 -10.06 12.93 -18.12
C ALA A 780 -10.08 14.28 -17.39
N ASN A 781 -10.75 15.26 -17.99
CA ASN A 781 -11.02 16.57 -17.38
C ASN A 781 -12.50 16.77 -17.06
N GLN A 782 -13.24 15.68 -16.90
CA GLN A 782 -14.66 15.69 -16.54
C GLN A 782 -15.00 14.46 -15.70
N ARG A 783 -15.99 14.61 -14.83
CA ARG A 783 -16.53 13.53 -14.02
C ARG A 783 -17.94 13.84 -13.55
N LYS A 784 -18.85 12.86 -13.56
CA LYS A 784 -20.12 12.97 -12.85
C LYS A 784 -19.88 13.05 -11.34
N ALA A 785 -20.60 13.91 -10.66
CA ALA A 785 -20.69 13.81 -9.21
C ALA A 785 -21.38 12.50 -8.80
N PHE A 786 -20.95 11.94 -7.68
CA PHE A 786 -21.58 10.76 -7.09
C PHE A 786 -21.93 11.11 -5.64
N PHE A 787 -23.20 11.08 -5.30
CA PHE A 787 -23.71 11.65 -4.04
C PHE A 787 -23.21 13.07 -3.76
N GLY A 788 -23.21 13.89 -4.81
CA GLY A 788 -22.83 15.31 -4.75
C GLY A 788 -21.32 15.59 -4.67
N ARG A 789 -20.45 14.62 -4.96
CA ARG A 789 -18.99 14.75 -4.80
C ARG A 789 -18.22 14.17 -5.98
N CYS A 790 -17.06 14.77 -6.25
CA CYS A 790 -15.98 14.10 -7.00
C CYS A 790 -14.61 14.64 -6.58
N LEU A 791 -13.57 13.91 -6.96
CA LEU A 791 -12.17 14.23 -6.73
C LEU A 791 -11.52 14.64 -8.05
N VAL A 792 -10.68 15.68 -7.99
CA VAL A 792 -9.73 16.06 -9.05
C VAL A 792 -8.33 16.05 -8.47
N VAL A 793 -7.41 15.38 -9.15
CA VAL A 793 -5.99 15.36 -8.78
C VAL A 793 -5.22 16.16 -9.81
N VAL A 794 -4.47 17.16 -9.34
CA VAL A 794 -3.59 17.97 -10.19
C VAL A 794 -2.14 17.78 -9.79
N LYS A 795 -1.24 17.82 -10.78
CA LYS A 795 0.21 17.77 -10.60
C LYS A 795 0.81 19.12 -10.95
N MET A 796 1.71 19.60 -10.12
CA MET A 796 2.44 20.85 -10.34
C MET A 796 3.75 20.59 -11.08
N ASP A 797 4.01 21.31 -12.19
CA ASP A 797 5.19 21.03 -13.02
C ASP A 797 6.47 21.72 -12.56
N SER A 798 6.35 22.93 -11.99
CA SER A 798 7.51 23.81 -11.77
C SER A 798 7.55 24.41 -10.38
N PRO A 799 8.75 24.71 -9.84
CA PRO A 799 8.89 25.41 -8.55
C PRO A 799 8.32 26.82 -8.64
N ALA A 800 7.85 27.33 -7.49
CA ALA A 800 7.33 28.69 -7.30
C ALA A 800 6.24 29.09 -8.34
N SER A 801 5.43 28.11 -8.76
CA SER A 801 4.39 28.28 -9.79
C SER A 801 2.99 28.25 -9.18
N LYS A 802 2.01 28.68 -9.97
CA LYS A 802 0.58 28.63 -9.61
C LYS A 802 -0.21 27.93 -10.68
N LEU A 803 -1.21 27.18 -10.24
CA LEU A 803 -2.22 26.53 -11.08
C LEU A 803 -3.60 26.97 -10.59
N LYS A 804 -4.42 27.50 -11.47
CA LYS A 804 -5.83 27.69 -11.22
C LYS A 804 -6.60 26.51 -11.76
N LEU A 805 -7.42 25.88 -10.93
CA LEU A 805 -8.40 24.88 -11.32
C LEU A 805 -9.78 25.53 -11.27
N LYS A 806 -10.48 25.50 -12.40
CA LYS A 806 -11.87 25.93 -12.53
C LYS A 806 -12.77 24.74 -12.76
N ALA A 807 -13.86 24.65 -11.99
CA ALA A 807 -14.91 23.65 -12.18
C ALA A 807 -16.20 24.31 -12.70
N ARG A 808 -16.84 23.65 -13.69
CA ARG A 808 -18.11 24.05 -14.31
C ARG A 808 -19.08 22.89 -14.35
N GLY A 809 -20.37 23.16 -14.33
CA GLY A 809 -21.47 22.23 -14.58
C GLY A 809 -22.63 22.93 -15.27
N ILE A 810 -23.51 22.16 -15.92
CA ILE A 810 -24.72 22.70 -16.50
C ILE A 810 -25.64 23.14 -15.35
N ASP A 811 -26.19 24.36 -15.46
CA ASP A 811 -27.06 24.96 -14.45
C ASP A 811 -26.45 25.14 -13.04
N LEU A 812 -25.10 25.09 -12.96
CA LEU A 812 -24.35 25.33 -11.75
C LEU A 812 -23.43 26.57 -11.89
N LYS A 813 -23.39 27.43 -10.88
CA LYS A 813 -22.38 28.47 -10.78
C LYS A 813 -21.02 27.81 -10.60
N ALA A 814 -20.05 28.28 -11.39
CA ALA A 814 -18.68 27.75 -11.39
C ALA A 814 -17.92 28.20 -10.12
N ASP A 815 -16.90 27.42 -9.75
CA ASP A 815 -15.93 27.79 -8.74
C ASP A 815 -14.50 27.67 -9.26
N THR A 816 -13.57 28.36 -8.61
CA THR A 816 -12.15 28.37 -8.99
C THR A 816 -11.27 28.36 -7.73
N ILE A 817 -10.28 27.48 -7.71
CA ILE A 817 -9.28 27.40 -6.65
C ILE A 817 -7.86 27.55 -7.22
N THR A 818 -6.95 28.10 -6.43
CA THR A 818 -5.54 28.24 -6.80
C THR A 818 -4.68 27.30 -5.95
N ILE A 819 -3.84 26.54 -6.61
CA ILE A 819 -2.81 25.68 -6.00
C ILE A 819 -1.44 26.30 -6.27
N GLU A 820 -0.57 26.30 -5.26
CA GLU A 820 0.77 26.89 -5.34
C GLU A 820 1.85 25.78 -5.20
N SER A 821 2.91 25.93 -5.97
CA SER A 821 4.12 25.11 -5.79
C SER A 821 5.14 25.87 -4.91
N SER A 822 5.71 25.13 -3.95
CA SER A 822 6.80 25.69 -3.12
C SER A 822 8.05 25.99 -3.95
N LYS A 823 8.93 26.82 -3.38
CA LYS A 823 10.23 27.18 -4.01
C LYS A 823 11.16 25.98 -4.12
#